data_6f48de8392bcedff6659e493588c4028
#
_entry.id   6f48de8392bcedff6659e493588c4028
#
_cell.length_a   1.000
_cell.length_b   1.000
_cell.length_c   1.000
_cell.angle_alpha   90.00
_cell.angle_beta   90.00
_cell.angle_gamma   90.00
#
_symmetry.space_group_name_H-M   'P 1'
#
loop_
_entity.id
_entity.type
_entity.pdbx_description
1 polymer ?
#
loop_
_entity_poly.entity_id
_entity_poly.type
_entity_poly.pdbx_seq_one_letter_code
_entity_poly.pdbx_strand_id
1 'polypeptide(L)'
;MKDGFVRCASATVDIKVADTDYNTSNIIKAIEDAAQNNIKLIVFPELCITGYTCGDLFLQKILIDSAKDSLIKIAKATENLDITAVVGLPYVAEQTLYNCAAVVNGGHIKGLVPKLNIPNYAEFYEVRHFTAGKNEVTYVNINGEEVPFGANILFKTDACEDFVLAVEICEDLWTAMPPSVNHALAGATIIANLSASNEVIAKDEYREMLVKSQSAKLYCGYIYSDAGYGESTTDLVFAGDNMIAENGTILARSKRFNNECVYTELDLERLVGERKKSNTYNIVGSEKYVSVKLDMNIGDTKITRYVDKQPFVPSDDKKREKRSEEILSIQSLGLKKRLDHTHAKTAVVGVSGGLDSTLALLVTVRAFDSLNIDRKNIIAVTMPCFGTTDRTYNNAVNFANSLGVTLKEVNIKAAVNQHFADIEHDPNVYDVTYENSQARERTQILMDVANKSGGLVIGTGDMSELALGWATYNGDHMSMYGVNAGVPKTLIRYLVDYEAKRTNNDILKKTLQDILDTPVSPELLPPKDGKISQKTEHIVGPYELHDFFLYHLMRFGSKPSKILRLAEVAFEGIYDREVILEWLKVFYRRFFAQQFKRSCLPDGPKVGSVALSPRGDWRMPSDASYQIWAKELETL
;
A
#
# COMPACT_ATOMS: atom_id res chain seq x y z
N MET A 1 -16.73 2.90 -11.72
CA MET A 1 -15.31 2.38 -11.73
C MET A 1 -14.29 3.51 -11.93
N LYS A 2 -14.61 4.68 -11.39
CA LYS A 2 -13.74 5.86 -11.43
C LYS A 2 -12.43 5.56 -10.68
N ASP A 3 -11.31 6.01 -11.21
CA ASP A 3 -9.96 5.84 -10.67
C ASP A 3 -9.52 4.36 -10.47
N GLY A 4 -10.11 3.44 -11.26
CA GLY A 4 -9.80 2.01 -11.19
C GLY A 4 -10.45 1.25 -10.03
N PHE A 5 -11.30 1.89 -9.20
CA PHE A 5 -11.96 1.21 -8.09
C PHE A 5 -13.19 0.44 -8.56
N VAL A 6 -13.22 -0.85 -8.28
CA VAL A 6 -14.33 -1.76 -8.58
C VAL A 6 -14.79 -2.45 -7.32
N ARG A 7 -16.08 -2.28 -6.96
CA ARG A 7 -16.66 -2.97 -5.80
C ARG A 7 -17.00 -4.40 -6.17
N CYS A 8 -16.41 -5.34 -5.43
CA CYS A 8 -16.56 -6.77 -5.62
C CYS A 8 -17.04 -7.44 -4.33
N ALA A 9 -17.79 -8.52 -4.47
CA ALA A 9 -18.29 -9.32 -3.37
C ALA A 9 -17.93 -10.80 -3.49
N SER A 10 -17.80 -11.46 -2.35
CA SER A 10 -17.79 -12.90 -2.18
C SER A 10 -18.94 -13.27 -1.25
N ALA A 11 -19.81 -14.17 -1.68
CA ALA A 11 -21.07 -14.45 -1.01
C ALA A 11 -21.32 -15.94 -0.80
N THR A 12 -21.59 -16.33 0.44
CA THR A 12 -22.17 -17.62 0.77
C THR A 12 -23.62 -17.43 1.16
N VAL A 13 -24.52 -18.05 0.44
CA VAL A 13 -25.97 -18.01 0.71
C VAL A 13 -26.45 -19.30 1.35
N ASP A 14 -27.62 -19.26 1.97
CA ASP A 14 -28.26 -20.46 2.49
C ASP A 14 -28.66 -21.37 1.32
N ILE A 15 -28.26 -22.62 1.40
CA ILE A 15 -28.61 -23.65 0.41
C ILE A 15 -29.27 -24.85 1.06
N LYS A 16 -29.89 -25.67 0.21
CA LYS A 16 -30.30 -27.04 0.51
C LYS A 16 -29.77 -27.97 -0.56
N VAL A 17 -29.16 -29.05 -0.14
CA VAL A 17 -28.58 -30.04 -1.07
C VAL A 17 -29.66 -30.58 -2.00
N ALA A 18 -29.41 -30.50 -3.32
CA ALA A 18 -30.28 -30.89 -4.43
C ALA A 18 -31.62 -30.10 -4.57
N ASP A 19 -31.81 -29.03 -3.79
CA ASP A 19 -32.99 -28.14 -3.93
C ASP A 19 -32.59 -26.90 -4.79
N THR A 20 -32.54 -27.09 -6.09
CA THR A 20 -32.09 -26.06 -7.03
C THR A 20 -32.96 -24.82 -7.06
N ASP A 21 -34.28 -24.93 -6.83
CA ASP A 21 -35.22 -23.80 -6.81
C ASP A 21 -35.00 -22.92 -5.57
N TYR A 22 -34.81 -23.54 -4.39
CA TYR A 22 -34.48 -22.83 -3.15
C TYR A 22 -33.15 -22.10 -3.28
N ASN A 23 -32.11 -22.80 -3.78
CA ASN A 23 -30.78 -22.25 -3.94
C ASN A 23 -30.77 -21.09 -4.95
N THR A 24 -31.43 -21.26 -6.09
CA THR A 24 -31.60 -20.23 -7.13
C THR A 24 -32.24 -18.97 -6.57
N SER A 25 -33.29 -19.12 -5.77
CA SER A 25 -33.99 -17.98 -5.18
C SER A 25 -33.10 -17.16 -4.26
N ASN A 26 -32.26 -17.83 -3.44
CA ASN A 26 -31.33 -17.15 -2.55
C ASN A 26 -30.15 -16.51 -3.32
N ILE A 27 -29.65 -17.16 -4.37
CA ILE A 27 -28.61 -16.60 -5.24
C ILE A 27 -29.14 -15.34 -5.95
N ILE A 28 -30.35 -15.38 -6.54
CA ILE A 28 -30.95 -14.21 -7.21
C ILE A 28 -31.13 -13.06 -6.23
N LYS A 29 -31.67 -13.33 -5.03
CA LYS A 29 -31.81 -12.31 -3.99
C LYS A 29 -30.47 -11.67 -3.63
N ALA A 30 -29.40 -12.46 -3.46
CA ALA A 30 -28.08 -11.92 -3.16
C ALA A 30 -27.50 -11.08 -4.32
N ILE A 31 -27.78 -11.44 -5.58
CA ILE A 31 -27.41 -10.65 -6.76
C ILE A 31 -28.13 -9.30 -6.76
N GLU A 32 -29.46 -9.30 -6.49
CA GLU A 32 -30.27 -8.08 -6.43
C GLU A 32 -29.81 -7.15 -5.31
N ASP A 33 -29.58 -7.69 -4.10
CA ASP A 33 -29.06 -6.94 -2.96
C ASP A 33 -27.66 -6.36 -3.25
N ALA A 34 -26.80 -7.12 -3.93
CA ALA A 34 -25.47 -6.68 -4.34
C ALA A 34 -25.54 -5.53 -5.37
N ALA A 35 -26.43 -5.64 -6.36
CA ALA A 35 -26.65 -4.60 -7.38
C ALA A 35 -27.11 -3.28 -6.74
N GLN A 36 -28.04 -3.34 -5.76
CA GLN A 36 -28.48 -2.17 -4.99
C GLN A 36 -27.35 -1.49 -4.22
N ASN A 37 -26.34 -2.25 -3.81
CA ASN A 37 -25.13 -1.75 -3.15
C ASN A 37 -24.00 -1.35 -4.13
N ASN A 38 -24.32 -1.21 -5.43
CA ASN A 38 -23.36 -0.87 -6.49
C ASN A 38 -22.18 -1.84 -6.61
N ILE A 39 -22.36 -3.11 -6.25
CA ILE A 39 -21.39 -4.18 -6.47
C ILE A 39 -21.41 -4.53 -7.96
N LYS A 40 -20.24 -4.61 -8.57
CA LYS A 40 -20.08 -4.89 -10.00
C LYS A 40 -19.75 -6.34 -10.32
N LEU A 41 -19.22 -7.06 -9.34
CA LEU A 41 -18.86 -8.46 -9.43
C LEU A 41 -19.21 -9.16 -8.12
N ILE A 42 -20.03 -10.23 -8.21
CA ILE A 42 -20.33 -11.11 -7.08
C ILE A 42 -19.95 -12.54 -7.44
N VAL A 43 -19.24 -13.22 -6.53
CA VAL A 43 -18.78 -14.60 -6.69
C VAL A 43 -19.44 -15.47 -5.63
N PHE A 44 -20.01 -16.59 -6.06
CA PHE A 44 -20.65 -17.61 -5.22
C PHE A 44 -19.77 -18.87 -5.12
N PRO A 45 -20.06 -19.78 -4.16
CA PRO A 45 -19.31 -21.01 -4.00
C PRO A 45 -19.42 -22.00 -5.16
N GLU A 46 -18.52 -22.94 -5.18
CA GLU A 46 -18.52 -24.11 -6.05
C GLU A 46 -19.82 -24.89 -5.92
N LEU A 47 -20.43 -25.27 -7.06
CA LEU A 47 -21.68 -26.04 -7.15
C LEU A 47 -22.86 -25.47 -6.34
N CYS A 48 -22.87 -24.16 -6.06
CA CYS A 48 -23.86 -23.51 -5.21
C CYS A 48 -25.31 -23.64 -5.70
N ILE A 49 -25.55 -23.94 -6.99
CA ILE A 49 -26.89 -24.17 -7.54
C ILE A 49 -27.48 -25.49 -7.02
N THR A 50 -26.67 -26.51 -6.86
CA THR A 50 -27.11 -27.83 -6.41
C THR A 50 -26.75 -28.13 -4.96
N GLY A 51 -25.74 -27.48 -4.43
CA GLY A 51 -24.92 -27.91 -3.31
C GLY A 51 -23.77 -28.81 -3.79
N TYR A 52 -22.63 -28.70 -3.13
CA TYR A 52 -21.44 -29.50 -3.41
C TYR A 52 -21.62 -30.98 -3.01
N THR A 53 -22.33 -31.21 -1.92
CA THR A 53 -22.42 -32.51 -1.26
C THR A 53 -23.56 -33.40 -1.81
N CYS A 54 -23.93 -33.25 -3.07
CA CYS A 54 -24.97 -34.07 -3.71
C CYS A 54 -24.58 -35.54 -3.95
N GLY A 55 -23.27 -35.87 -3.94
CA GLY A 55 -22.80 -37.24 -4.15
C GLY A 55 -23.33 -37.86 -5.47
N ASP A 56 -23.77 -39.11 -5.40
CA ASP A 56 -24.28 -39.83 -6.59
C ASP A 56 -25.55 -39.22 -7.21
N LEU A 57 -26.19 -38.23 -6.57
CA LEU A 57 -27.28 -37.47 -7.20
C LEU A 57 -26.80 -36.70 -8.45
N PHE A 58 -25.52 -36.38 -8.56
CA PHE A 58 -24.95 -35.81 -9.79
C PHE A 58 -25.08 -36.72 -11.00
N LEU A 59 -25.31 -38.02 -10.82
CA LEU A 59 -25.56 -38.96 -11.91
C LEU A 59 -27.05 -38.97 -12.33
N GLN A 60 -27.91 -38.21 -11.66
CA GLN A 60 -29.33 -38.15 -11.94
C GLN A 60 -29.61 -37.01 -12.94
N LYS A 61 -30.14 -37.38 -14.12
CA LYS A 61 -30.46 -36.41 -15.20
C LYS A 61 -31.36 -35.27 -14.70
N ILE A 62 -32.32 -35.56 -13.84
CA ILE A 62 -33.24 -34.55 -13.31
C ILE A 62 -32.54 -33.44 -12.55
N LEU A 63 -31.49 -33.73 -11.77
CA LEU A 63 -30.73 -32.74 -11.05
C LEU A 63 -29.92 -31.85 -12.01
N ILE A 64 -29.30 -32.46 -13.03
CA ILE A 64 -28.50 -31.75 -14.04
C ILE A 64 -29.38 -30.83 -14.90
N ASP A 65 -30.52 -31.32 -15.34
CA ASP A 65 -31.50 -30.51 -16.11
C ASP A 65 -32.00 -29.33 -15.26
N SER A 66 -32.37 -29.58 -14.00
CA SER A 66 -32.80 -28.53 -13.08
C SER A 66 -31.72 -27.50 -12.77
N ALA A 67 -30.42 -27.92 -12.66
CA ALA A 67 -29.31 -26.99 -12.48
C ALA A 67 -29.13 -26.08 -13.71
N LYS A 68 -29.28 -26.63 -14.93
CA LYS A 68 -29.25 -25.87 -16.17
C LYS A 68 -30.38 -24.85 -16.25
N ASP A 69 -31.63 -25.27 -15.91
CA ASP A 69 -32.77 -24.37 -15.90
C ASP A 69 -32.60 -23.24 -14.85
N SER A 70 -32.03 -23.57 -13.72
CA SER A 70 -31.67 -22.61 -12.66
C SER A 70 -30.64 -21.59 -13.15
N LEU A 71 -29.60 -22.00 -13.87
CA LEU A 71 -28.63 -21.09 -14.47
C LEU A 71 -29.29 -20.09 -15.41
N ILE A 72 -30.25 -20.54 -16.25
CA ILE A 72 -31.01 -19.68 -17.17
C ILE A 72 -31.84 -18.65 -16.37
N LYS A 73 -32.48 -19.07 -15.27
CA LYS A 73 -33.22 -18.16 -14.37
C LYS A 73 -32.29 -17.11 -13.74
N ILE A 74 -31.13 -17.52 -13.26
CA ILE A 74 -30.13 -16.62 -12.66
C ILE A 74 -29.59 -15.63 -13.71
N ALA A 75 -29.26 -16.09 -14.91
CA ALA A 75 -28.84 -15.21 -15.99
C ALA A 75 -29.92 -14.16 -16.30
N LYS A 76 -31.19 -14.58 -16.47
CA LYS A 76 -32.31 -13.67 -16.72
C LYS A 76 -32.50 -12.63 -15.62
N ALA A 77 -32.25 -12.97 -14.36
CA ALA A 77 -32.33 -12.04 -13.25
C ALA A 77 -31.30 -10.90 -13.33
N THR A 78 -30.22 -11.06 -14.09
CA THR A 78 -29.21 -10.00 -14.29
C THR A 78 -29.54 -9.02 -15.44
N GLU A 79 -30.64 -9.22 -16.20
CA GLU A 79 -30.94 -8.48 -17.45
C GLU A 79 -30.94 -6.96 -17.29
N ASN A 80 -31.50 -6.46 -16.18
CA ASN A 80 -31.59 -5.03 -15.91
C ASN A 80 -30.68 -4.58 -14.75
N LEU A 81 -29.72 -5.42 -14.38
CA LEU A 81 -28.78 -5.14 -13.29
C LEU A 81 -27.38 -4.88 -13.84
N ASP A 82 -26.73 -3.83 -13.32
CA ASP A 82 -25.35 -3.50 -13.67
C ASP A 82 -24.36 -4.30 -12.79
N ILE A 83 -24.44 -5.62 -12.90
CA ILE A 83 -23.64 -6.57 -12.12
C ILE A 83 -23.27 -7.80 -12.96
N THR A 84 -22.10 -8.36 -12.68
CA THR A 84 -21.67 -9.68 -13.15
C THR A 84 -21.72 -10.65 -11.97
N ALA A 85 -22.31 -11.82 -12.16
CA ALA A 85 -22.30 -12.87 -11.15
C ALA A 85 -21.55 -14.11 -11.66
N VAL A 86 -20.84 -14.80 -10.76
CA VAL A 86 -20.16 -16.06 -11.03
C VAL A 86 -20.74 -17.12 -10.10
N VAL A 87 -21.36 -18.16 -10.68
CA VAL A 87 -22.10 -19.19 -9.95
C VAL A 87 -21.63 -20.59 -10.32
N GLY A 88 -21.57 -21.51 -9.35
CA GLY A 88 -21.12 -22.89 -9.54
C GLY A 88 -22.27 -23.84 -9.85
N LEU A 89 -22.09 -24.74 -10.83
CA LEU A 89 -23.07 -25.77 -11.20
C LEU A 89 -22.43 -27.01 -11.83
N PRO A 90 -23.07 -28.20 -11.76
CA PRO A 90 -22.74 -29.33 -12.62
C PRO A 90 -23.28 -29.08 -14.03
N TYR A 91 -22.47 -29.32 -15.06
CA TYR A 91 -22.86 -29.12 -16.46
C TYR A 91 -22.41 -30.28 -17.34
N VAL A 92 -23.30 -30.73 -18.24
CA VAL A 92 -22.99 -31.76 -19.25
C VAL A 92 -22.67 -31.10 -20.58
N ALA A 93 -21.43 -31.26 -21.04
CA ALA A 93 -20.98 -30.89 -22.38
C ALA A 93 -20.51 -32.17 -23.12
N GLU A 94 -20.90 -32.36 -24.37
CA GLU A 94 -20.49 -33.51 -25.19
C GLU A 94 -20.62 -34.88 -24.47
N GLN A 95 -21.73 -35.09 -23.77
CA GLN A 95 -22.05 -36.28 -22.96
C GLN A 95 -21.12 -36.51 -21.73
N THR A 96 -20.34 -35.51 -21.35
CA THR A 96 -19.42 -35.58 -20.21
C THR A 96 -19.86 -34.59 -19.15
N LEU A 97 -19.85 -35.01 -17.88
CA LEU A 97 -20.22 -34.18 -16.73
C LEU A 97 -19.00 -33.43 -16.19
N TYR A 98 -19.14 -32.12 -16.05
CA TYR A 98 -18.14 -31.21 -15.52
C TYR A 98 -18.66 -30.44 -14.30
N ASN A 99 -17.76 -30.14 -13.38
CA ASN A 99 -17.95 -29.12 -12.35
C ASN A 99 -17.57 -27.77 -12.98
N CYS A 100 -18.51 -26.84 -13.08
CA CYS A 100 -18.33 -25.60 -13.83
C CYS A 100 -18.67 -24.36 -13.00
N ALA A 101 -18.01 -23.27 -13.33
CA ALA A 101 -18.41 -21.92 -12.98
C ALA A 101 -19.02 -21.24 -14.20
N ALA A 102 -20.19 -20.64 -14.03
CA ALA A 102 -20.86 -19.83 -15.05
C ALA A 102 -20.72 -18.35 -14.75
N VAL A 103 -20.29 -17.55 -15.73
CA VAL A 103 -20.30 -16.10 -15.65
C VAL A 103 -21.56 -15.58 -16.33
N VAL A 104 -22.40 -14.86 -15.58
CA VAL A 104 -23.67 -14.29 -16.07
C VAL A 104 -23.66 -12.77 -15.95
N ASN A 105 -24.17 -12.08 -16.96
CA ASN A 105 -24.21 -10.63 -17.02
C ASN A 105 -25.23 -10.16 -18.07
N GLY A 106 -26.04 -9.14 -17.76
CA GLY A 106 -26.96 -8.51 -18.70
C GLY A 106 -28.02 -9.45 -19.30
N GLY A 107 -28.47 -10.43 -18.53
CA GLY A 107 -29.46 -11.41 -18.96
C GLY A 107 -28.89 -12.63 -19.68
N HIS A 108 -27.58 -12.70 -19.91
CA HIS A 108 -26.91 -13.71 -20.71
C HIS A 108 -25.90 -14.54 -19.92
N ILE A 109 -25.68 -15.78 -20.34
CA ILE A 109 -24.56 -16.62 -19.88
C ILE A 109 -23.36 -16.27 -20.76
N LYS A 110 -22.38 -15.58 -20.18
CA LYS A 110 -21.20 -15.08 -20.90
C LYS A 110 -20.11 -16.16 -21.12
N GLY A 111 -20.09 -17.19 -20.30
CA GLY A 111 -19.15 -18.30 -20.44
C GLY A 111 -19.28 -19.34 -19.33
N LEU A 112 -18.81 -20.54 -19.62
CA LEU A 112 -18.69 -21.66 -18.69
C LEU A 112 -17.21 -22.05 -18.55
N VAL A 113 -16.71 -22.05 -17.33
CA VAL A 113 -15.33 -22.42 -16.99
C VAL A 113 -15.36 -23.74 -16.22
N PRO A 114 -14.89 -24.85 -16.80
CA PRO A 114 -14.81 -26.14 -16.11
C PRO A 114 -13.60 -26.20 -15.16
N LYS A 115 -13.74 -26.88 -14.02
CA LYS A 115 -12.66 -27.18 -13.08
C LYS A 115 -11.59 -28.01 -13.76
N LEU A 116 -10.33 -27.58 -13.67
CA LEU A 116 -9.19 -28.24 -14.33
C LEU A 116 -8.59 -29.35 -13.48
N ASN A 117 -8.53 -29.17 -12.17
CA ASN A 117 -7.91 -30.11 -11.24
C ASN A 117 -9.00 -30.74 -10.34
N ILE A 118 -9.28 -32.00 -10.56
CA ILE A 118 -10.32 -32.72 -9.84
C ILE A 118 -9.69 -33.50 -8.67
N PRO A 119 -9.98 -33.15 -7.40
CA PRO A 119 -9.40 -33.83 -6.24
C PRO A 119 -9.96 -35.26 -6.09
N ASN A 120 -9.06 -36.18 -5.76
CA ASN A 120 -9.40 -37.58 -5.49
C ASN A 120 -8.46 -38.17 -4.42
N TYR A 121 -8.48 -37.54 -3.26
CA TYR A 121 -7.67 -37.95 -2.10
C TYR A 121 -8.40 -37.60 -0.80
N ALA A 122 -8.06 -38.30 0.30
CA ALA A 122 -8.67 -38.16 1.63
C ALA A 122 -10.23 -38.20 1.53
N GLU A 123 -10.88 -37.17 1.98
CA GLU A 123 -12.36 -36.99 1.94
C GLU A 123 -12.92 -36.62 0.57
N PHE A 124 -12.06 -36.24 -0.39
CA PHE A 124 -12.49 -35.83 -1.73
C PHE A 124 -12.48 -37.00 -2.72
N TYR A 125 -13.59 -37.18 -3.45
CA TYR A 125 -13.77 -38.22 -4.46
C TYR A 125 -14.49 -37.70 -5.71
N GLU A 126 -14.21 -36.45 -6.10
CA GLU A 126 -14.90 -35.78 -7.23
C GLU A 126 -14.72 -36.50 -8.57
N VAL A 127 -13.60 -37.21 -8.79
CA VAL A 127 -13.36 -38.04 -9.99
C VAL A 127 -14.44 -39.11 -10.20
N ARG A 128 -15.17 -39.50 -9.15
CA ARG A 128 -16.34 -40.39 -9.28
C ARG A 128 -17.44 -39.81 -10.17
N HIS A 129 -17.57 -38.48 -10.20
CA HIS A 129 -18.68 -37.80 -10.86
C HIS A 129 -18.19 -36.93 -12.02
N PHE A 130 -17.11 -36.18 -11.83
CA PHE A 130 -16.68 -35.12 -12.71
C PHE A 130 -15.42 -35.47 -13.50
N THR A 131 -15.36 -34.96 -14.72
CA THR A 131 -14.17 -35.02 -15.57
C THR A 131 -13.44 -33.68 -15.51
N ALA A 132 -12.11 -33.72 -15.55
CA ALA A 132 -11.28 -32.52 -15.64
C ALA A 132 -11.56 -31.75 -16.93
N GLY A 133 -11.68 -30.44 -16.79
CA GLY A 133 -11.85 -29.52 -17.90
C GLY A 133 -10.60 -29.39 -18.77
N LYS A 134 -10.71 -28.57 -19.81
CA LYS A 134 -9.59 -28.24 -20.72
C LYS A 134 -9.35 -26.73 -20.75
N ASN A 135 -8.14 -26.36 -21.08
CA ASN A 135 -7.78 -24.96 -21.29
C ASN A 135 -8.40 -24.39 -22.57
N GLU A 136 -8.45 -25.20 -23.62
CA GLU A 136 -8.99 -24.81 -24.92
C GLU A 136 -10.47 -24.50 -24.83
N VAL A 137 -10.88 -23.44 -25.53
CA VAL A 137 -12.27 -22.98 -25.55
C VAL A 137 -13.01 -23.58 -26.73
N THR A 138 -14.08 -24.29 -26.44
CA THR A 138 -15.12 -24.75 -27.40
C THR A 138 -16.41 -23.95 -27.16
N TYR A 139 -17.47 -24.28 -27.86
CA TYR A 139 -18.78 -23.63 -27.69
C TYR A 139 -19.88 -24.66 -27.42
N VAL A 140 -20.76 -24.33 -26.50
CA VAL A 140 -21.95 -25.11 -26.16
C VAL A 140 -23.21 -24.32 -26.43
N ASN A 141 -24.28 -24.98 -26.82
CA ASN A 141 -25.58 -24.30 -26.98
C ASN A 141 -26.40 -24.36 -25.69
N ILE A 142 -26.76 -23.18 -25.16
CA ILE A 142 -27.64 -23.05 -24.01
C ILE A 142 -28.80 -22.15 -24.40
N ASN A 143 -29.99 -22.70 -24.42
CA ASN A 143 -31.23 -21.97 -24.78
C ASN A 143 -31.16 -21.20 -26.12
N GLY A 144 -30.45 -21.76 -27.11
CA GLY A 144 -30.30 -21.14 -28.43
C GLY A 144 -29.12 -20.19 -28.58
N GLU A 145 -28.39 -19.92 -27.53
CA GLU A 145 -27.18 -19.08 -27.55
C GLU A 145 -25.91 -19.93 -27.54
N GLU A 146 -24.91 -19.53 -28.34
CA GLU A 146 -23.57 -20.12 -28.32
C GLU A 146 -22.76 -19.52 -27.17
N VAL A 147 -22.40 -20.35 -26.18
CA VAL A 147 -21.69 -19.97 -24.97
C VAL A 147 -20.28 -20.58 -25.01
N PRO A 148 -19.20 -19.80 -24.80
CA PRO A 148 -17.84 -20.32 -24.71
C PRO A 148 -17.67 -21.22 -23.48
N PHE A 149 -17.03 -22.37 -23.68
CA PHE A 149 -16.78 -23.43 -22.70
C PHE A 149 -15.30 -23.80 -22.68
N GLY A 150 -14.60 -23.55 -21.58
CA GLY A 150 -13.19 -23.83 -21.40
C GLY A 150 -12.57 -22.93 -20.33
N ALA A 151 -11.32 -23.19 -19.92
CA ALA A 151 -10.70 -22.40 -18.87
C ALA A 151 -10.05 -21.10 -19.39
N ASN A 152 -9.61 -21.07 -20.66
CA ASN A 152 -8.94 -19.90 -21.22
C ASN A 152 -9.93 -18.82 -21.70
N ILE A 153 -10.75 -18.30 -20.78
CA ILE A 153 -11.67 -17.20 -21.05
C ILE A 153 -11.29 -15.99 -20.19
N LEU A 154 -11.18 -14.81 -20.82
CA LEU A 154 -11.04 -13.52 -20.15
C LEU A 154 -12.31 -12.70 -20.35
N PHE A 155 -12.94 -12.31 -19.25
CA PHE A 155 -14.12 -11.47 -19.26
C PHE A 155 -13.72 -10.00 -19.05
N LYS A 156 -14.07 -9.13 -20.01
CA LYS A 156 -13.63 -7.74 -20.08
C LYS A 156 -14.79 -6.78 -20.24
N THR A 157 -14.60 -5.52 -19.89
CA THR A 157 -15.58 -4.47 -20.12
C THR A 157 -14.93 -3.23 -20.73
N ASP A 158 -15.65 -2.53 -21.60
CA ASP A 158 -15.19 -1.22 -22.14
C ASP A 158 -15.27 -0.10 -21.07
N ALA A 159 -16.01 -0.34 -20.00
CA ALA A 159 -16.18 0.63 -18.91
C ALA A 159 -14.89 0.86 -18.08
N CYS A 160 -14.00 -0.15 -18.05
CA CYS A 160 -12.73 -0.08 -17.34
C CYS A 160 -11.72 -1.04 -18.00
N GLU A 161 -10.76 -0.49 -18.72
CA GLU A 161 -9.75 -1.28 -19.44
C GLU A 161 -8.98 -2.24 -18.51
N ASP A 162 -8.75 -1.80 -17.26
CA ASP A 162 -8.04 -2.59 -16.25
C ASP A 162 -8.92 -3.70 -15.63
N PHE A 163 -10.22 -3.78 -15.96
CA PHE A 163 -11.09 -4.86 -15.51
C PHE A 163 -10.98 -6.07 -16.44
N VAL A 164 -10.25 -7.08 -16.01
CA VAL A 164 -10.10 -8.35 -16.71
C VAL A 164 -10.29 -9.48 -15.71
N LEU A 165 -11.45 -10.15 -15.76
CA LEU A 165 -11.81 -11.26 -14.89
C LEU A 165 -11.43 -12.59 -15.52
N ALA A 166 -10.85 -13.50 -14.72
CA ALA A 166 -10.73 -14.92 -15.03
C ALA A 166 -11.21 -15.75 -13.83
N VAL A 167 -11.52 -17.03 -14.08
CA VAL A 167 -12.15 -17.90 -13.09
C VAL A 167 -11.36 -19.19 -12.94
N GLU A 168 -11.19 -19.67 -11.71
CA GLU A 168 -10.71 -21.00 -11.38
C GLU A 168 -11.57 -21.61 -10.25
N ILE A 169 -11.51 -22.89 -10.01
CA ILE A 169 -12.40 -23.58 -9.08
C ILE A 169 -11.62 -24.39 -8.05
N CYS A 170 -11.78 -23.99 -6.78
CA CYS A 170 -11.38 -24.71 -5.56
C CYS A 170 -9.97 -25.31 -5.64
N GLU A 171 -9.86 -26.62 -5.91
CA GLU A 171 -8.61 -27.38 -6.00
C GLU A 171 -7.59 -26.74 -6.96
N ASP A 172 -8.05 -26.00 -7.96
CA ASP A 172 -7.17 -25.29 -8.89
C ASP A 172 -6.17 -24.39 -8.16
N LEU A 173 -6.57 -23.75 -7.06
CA LEU A 173 -5.68 -22.92 -6.21
C LEU A 173 -4.62 -23.76 -5.48
N TRP A 174 -4.95 -25.01 -5.10
CA TRP A 174 -4.10 -25.84 -4.24
C TRP A 174 -2.98 -26.56 -4.99
N THR A 175 -3.04 -26.57 -6.31
CA THR A 175 -2.03 -27.19 -7.17
C THR A 175 -0.72 -26.40 -7.17
N ALA A 176 0.38 -27.04 -7.53
CA ALA A 176 1.70 -26.40 -7.62
C ALA A 176 1.74 -25.24 -8.64
N MET A 177 0.92 -25.32 -9.71
CA MET A 177 0.76 -24.30 -10.74
C MET A 177 -0.73 -24.03 -10.99
N PRO A 178 -1.34 -23.18 -10.16
CA PRO A 178 -2.74 -22.80 -10.33
C PRO A 178 -3.02 -22.18 -11.71
N PRO A 179 -4.20 -22.40 -12.32
CA PRO A 179 -4.61 -21.77 -13.57
C PRO A 179 -4.52 -20.25 -13.55
N SER A 180 -4.77 -19.63 -12.39
CA SER A 180 -4.64 -18.18 -12.18
C SER A 180 -3.26 -17.62 -12.54
N VAL A 181 -2.19 -18.43 -12.52
CA VAL A 181 -0.86 -18.00 -13.00
C VAL A 181 -0.93 -17.65 -14.49
N ASN A 182 -1.45 -18.57 -15.30
CA ASN A 182 -1.61 -18.36 -16.74
C ASN A 182 -2.64 -17.27 -17.04
N HIS A 183 -3.74 -17.22 -16.28
CA HIS A 183 -4.77 -16.18 -16.42
C HIS A 183 -4.20 -14.77 -16.18
N ALA A 184 -3.42 -14.58 -15.11
CA ALA A 184 -2.79 -13.30 -14.81
C ALA A 184 -1.72 -12.91 -15.83
N LEU A 185 -0.92 -13.88 -16.32
CA LEU A 185 0.04 -13.66 -17.40
C LEU A 185 -0.65 -13.37 -18.74
N ALA A 186 -1.88 -13.86 -18.96
CA ALA A 186 -2.70 -13.49 -20.12
C ALA A 186 -3.40 -12.12 -19.96
N GLY A 187 -3.28 -11.49 -18.79
CA GLY A 187 -3.78 -10.14 -18.53
C GLY A 187 -4.88 -10.03 -17.46
N ALA A 188 -5.36 -11.13 -16.88
CA ALA A 188 -6.38 -11.06 -15.84
C ALA A 188 -5.89 -10.26 -14.63
N THR A 189 -6.69 -9.29 -14.18
CA THR A 189 -6.45 -8.45 -13.00
C THR A 189 -7.29 -8.87 -11.80
N ILE A 190 -8.36 -9.64 -12.05
CA ILE A 190 -9.22 -10.22 -11.04
C ILE A 190 -9.30 -11.73 -11.28
N ILE A 191 -9.09 -12.50 -10.23
CA ILE A 191 -9.31 -13.95 -10.22
C ILE A 191 -10.50 -14.23 -9.29
N ALA A 192 -11.50 -14.93 -9.80
CA ALA A 192 -12.59 -15.48 -9.00
C ALA A 192 -12.33 -16.97 -8.78
N ASN A 193 -12.32 -17.40 -7.53
CA ASN A 193 -12.21 -18.79 -7.15
C ASN A 193 -13.48 -19.22 -6.39
N LEU A 194 -14.21 -20.16 -6.98
CA LEU A 194 -15.39 -20.77 -6.40
C LEU A 194 -14.94 -22.03 -5.66
N SER A 195 -15.18 -22.09 -4.37
CA SER A 195 -14.70 -23.19 -3.52
C SER A 195 -15.80 -23.88 -2.74
N ALA A 196 -15.56 -25.14 -2.43
CA ALA A 196 -16.23 -25.93 -1.41
C ALA A 196 -15.15 -26.65 -0.57
N SER A 197 -14.38 -25.85 0.15
CA SER A 197 -13.30 -26.31 0.99
C SER A 197 -13.82 -26.61 2.39
N ASN A 198 -13.79 -27.89 2.80
CA ASN A 198 -14.19 -28.28 4.13
C ASN A 198 -13.28 -27.66 5.20
N GLU A 199 -13.79 -27.53 6.41
CA GLU A 199 -13.05 -26.95 7.53
C GLU A 199 -12.44 -28.05 8.41
N VAL A 200 -11.13 -27.94 8.64
CA VAL A 200 -10.41 -28.69 9.67
C VAL A 200 -9.49 -27.73 10.41
N ILE A 201 -9.03 -28.09 11.60
CA ILE A 201 -8.21 -27.22 12.44
C ILE A 201 -6.97 -26.74 11.68
N ALA A 202 -6.72 -25.43 11.71
CA ALA A 202 -5.61 -24.73 11.06
C ALA A 202 -5.61 -24.69 9.52
N LYS A 203 -6.62 -25.23 8.84
CA LYS A 203 -6.74 -25.17 7.38
C LYS A 203 -7.04 -23.74 6.90
N ASP A 204 -7.71 -22.94 7.71
CA ASP A 204 -8.00 -21.53 7.42
C ASP A 204 -6.74 -20.66 7.29
N GLU A 205 -5.71 -20.92 8.12
CA GLU A 205 -4.42 -20.21 8.01
C GLU A 205 -3.69 -20.57 6.72
N TYR A 206 -3.73 -21.84 6.33
CA TYR A 206 -3.13 -22.30 5.08
C TYR A 206 -3.88 -21.74 3.87
N ARG A 207 -5.21 -21.73 3.88
CA ARG A 207 -6.07 -21.15 2.85
C ARG A 207 -5.81 -19.66 2.70
N GLU A 208 -5.76 -18.91 3.80
CA GLU A 208 -5.41 -17.48 3.78
C GLU A 208 -4.02 -17.25 3.17
N MET A 209 -3.04 -18.07 3.53
CA MET A 209 -1.69 -17.98 2.98
C MET A 209 -1.69 -18.19 1.45
N LEU A 210 -2.43 -19.17 0.93
CA LEU A 210 -2.54 -19.41 -0.51
C LEU A 210 -3.18 -18.21 -1.23
N VAL A 211 -4.31 -17.71 -0.74
CA VAL A 211 -5.03 -16.56 -1.32
C VAL A 211 -4.14 -15.32 -1.33
N LYS A 212 -3.48 -15.01 -0.22
CA LYS A 212 -2.55 -13.87 -0.11
C LYS A 212 -1.35 -14.02 -1.04
N SER A 213 -0.73 -15.21 -1.03
CA SER A 213 0.44 -15.48 -1.86
C SER A 213 0.11 -15.37 -3.36
N GLN A 214 -1.01 -15.92 -3.78
CA GLN A 214 -1.44 -15.88 -5.17
C GLN A 214 -1.77 -14.44 -5.61
N SER A 215 -2.52 -13.71 -4.81
CA SER A 215 -2.82 -12.30 -5.05
C SER A 215 -1.54 -11.44 -5.14
N ALA A 216 -0.58 -11.63 -4.23
CA ALA A 216 0.69 -10.90 -4.20
C ALA A 216 1.58 -11.21 -5.41
N LYS A 217 1.78 -12.50 -5.69
CA LYS A 217 2.66 -12.97 -6.78
C LYS A 217 2.17 -12.52 -8.15
N LEU A 218 0.85 -12.47 -8.34
CA LEU A 218 0.22 -12.15 -9.62
C LEU A 218 -0.18 -10.69 -9.77
N TYR A 219 0.01 -9.86 -8.74
CA TYR A 219 -0.49 -8.48 -8.70
C TYR A 219 -1.94 -8.42 -9.17
N CYS A 220 -2.83 -9.14 -8.47
CA CYS A 220 -4.25 -9.23 -8.82
C CYS A 220 -5.16 -9.08 -7.60
N GLY A 221 -6.43 -8.72 -7.86
CA GLY A 221 -7.51 -8.97 -6.95
C GLY A 221 -7.86 -10.46 -6.97
N TYR A 222 -7.98 -11.09 -5.82
CA TYR A 222 -8.35 -12.50 -5.69
C TYR A 222 -9.60 -12.62 -4.83
N ILE A 223 -10.67 -13.14 -5.41
CA ILE A 223 -11.97 -13.32 -4.74
C ILE A 223 -12.18 -14.82 -4.52
N TYR A 224 -12.15 -15.22 -3.28
CA TYR A 224 -12.35 -16.61 -2.84
C TYR A 224 -13.71 -16.72 -2.18
N SER A 225 -14.61 -17.55 -2.74
CA SER A 225 -15.97 -17.77 -2.23
C SER A 225 -16.12 -19.23 -1.83
N ASP A 226 -16.43 -19.48 -0.56
CA ASP A 226 -16.43 -20.83 0.02
C ASP A 226 -17.82 -21.29 0.42
N ALA A 227 -18.09 -22.60 0.27
CA ALA A 227 -19.31 -23.23 0.73
C ALA A 227 -19.48 -23.09 2.25
N GLY A 228 -20.70 -23.04 2.74
CA GLY A 228 -21.02 -22.82 4.13
C GLY A 228 -22.14 -23.72 4.66
N TYR A 229 -22.89 -23.18 5.60
CA TYR A 229 -24.02 -23.85 6.19
C TYR A 229 -25.09 -24.14 5.11
N GLY A 230 -25.59 -25.39 5.13
CA GLY A 230 -26.58 -25.90 4.16
C GLY A 230 -26.06 -27.10 3.36
N GLU A 231 -24.74 -27.29 3.29
CA GLU A 231 -24.14 -28.51 2.77
C GLU A 231 -24.37 -29.70 3.72
N SER A 232 -24.32 -30.92 3.17
CA SER A 232 -24.43 -32.13 3.98
C SER A 232 -23.21 -32.32 4.90
N THR A 233 -23.44 -32.73 6.12
CA THR A 233 -22.39 -32.89 7.14
C THR A 233 -22.12 -34.36 7.47
N THR A 234 -22.11 -35.28 6.46
CA THR A 234 -21.77 -36.65 6.70
C THR A 234 -20.41 -36.79 7.39
N ASP A 235 -19.33 -36.33 6.75
CA ASP A 235 -17.98 -36.30 7.31
C ASP A 235 -17.33 -34.92 7.21
N LEU A 236 -17.99 -33.95 6.55
CA LEU A 236 -17.44 -32.64 6.22
C LEU A 236 -18.25 -31.52 6.88
N VAL A 237 -17.59 -30.47 7.28
CA VAL A 237 -18.20 -29.20 7.70
C VAL A 237 -17.61 -28.07 6.84
N PHE A 238 -18.46 -27.18 6.38
CA PHE A 238 -18.07 -26.03 5.57
C PHE A 238 -18.29 -24.73 6.35
N ALA A 239 -17.34 -23.83 6.27
CA ALA A 239 -17.30 -22.67 7.16
C ALA A 239 -17.74 -21.34 6.51
N GLY A 240 -17.91 -21.28 5.20
CA GLY A 240 -18.22 -20.04 4.51
C GLY A 240 -17.11 -19.01 4.63
N ASP A 241 -15.84 -19.44 4.54
CA ASP A 241 -14.66 -18.58 4.73
C ASP A 241 -14.36 -17.77 3.46
N ASN A 242 -15.18 -16.75 3.21
CA ASN A 242 -15.05 -15.85 2.08
C ASN A 242 -13.92 -14.86 2.27
N MET A 243 -13.10 -14.65 1.23
CA MET A 243 -11.98 -13.70 1.28
C MET A 243 -11.89 -12.89 -0.01
N ILE A 244 -11.56 -11.60 0.12
CA ILE A 244 -11.18 -10.74 -0.99
C ILE A 244 -9.80 -10.18 -0.70
N ALA A 245 -8.83 -10.51 -1.55
CA ALA A 245 -7.45 -10.07 -1.42
C ALA A 245 -7.04 -9.15 -2.58
N GLU A 246 -6.14 -8.22 -2.30
CA GLU A 246 -5.51 -7.33 -3.28
C GLU A 246 -4.00 -7.27 -3.00
N ASN A 247 -3.20 -7.70 -3.97
CA ASN A 247 -1.73 -7.65 -3.87
C ASN A 247 -1.20 -8.13 -2.49
N GLY A 248 -1.69 -9.30 -2.06
CA GLY A 248 -1.25 -9.97 -0.82
C GLY A 248 -1.87 -9.46 0.48
N THR A 249 -2.82 -8.54 0.41
CA THR A 249 -3.55 -8.03 1.57
C THR A 249 -4.99 -8.49 1.53
N ILE A 250 -5.48 -9.12 2.60
CA ILE A 250 -6.92 -9.39 2.76
C ILE A 250 -7.63 -8.06 3.05
N LEU A 251 -8.55 -7.69 2.19
CA LEU A 251 -9.34 -6.46 2.32
C LEU A 251 -10.68 -6.71 3.00
N ALA A 252 -11.28 -7.88 2.76
CA ALA A 252 -12.51 -8.32 3.40
C ALA A 252 -12.47 -9.83 3.63
N ARG A 253 -13.02 -10.29 4.75
CA ARG A 253 -13.16 -11.70 5.12
C ARG A 253 -14.44 -11.88 5.93
N SER A 254 -15.20 -12.95 5.66
CA SER A 254 -16.37 -13.35 6.43
C SER A 254 -15.96 -13.92 7.81
N LYS A 255 -16.93 -13.95 8.71
CA LYS A 255 -16.78 -14.75 9.92
C LYS A 255 -17.04 -16.21 9.59
N ARG A 256 -16.09 -17.07 9.90
CA ARG A 256 -16.26 -18.52 9.71
C ARG A 256 -17.48 -19.05 10.44
N PHE A 257 -18.10 -20.08 9.87
CA PHE A 257 -19.30 -20.76 10.35
C PHE A 257 -20.57 -19.90 10.27
N ASN A 258 -20.55 -18.87 9.41
CA ASN A 258 -21.71 -18.07 9.03
C ASN A 258 -21.81 -17.97 7.52
N ASN A 259 -23.05 -17.94 7.00
CA ASN A 259 -23.30 -17.58 5.62
C ASN A 259 -23.37 -16.06 5.52
N GLU A 260 -22.36 -15.45 4.91
CA GLU A 260 -22.24 -14.00 4.81
C GLU A 260 -21.85 -13.59 3.38
N CYS A 261 -22.25 -12.39 3.01
CA CYS A 261 -21.73 -11.68 1.84
C CYS A 261 -20.77 -10.60 2.33
N VAL A 262 -19.50 -10.69 1.93
CA VAL A 262 -18.48 -9.66 2.17
C VAL A 262 -18.14 -8.95 0.89
N TYR A 263 -17.88 -7.65 0.96
CA TYR A 263 -17.52 -6.85 -0.20
C TYR A 263 -16.50 -5.77 0.14
N THR A 264 -15.76 -5.35 -0.87
CA THR A 264 -14.79 -4.25 -0.80
C THR A 264 -14.52 -3.70 -2.20
N GLU A 265 -13.79 -2.61 -2.29
CA GLU A 265 -13.31 -2.06 -3.55
C GLU A 265 -11.90 -2.57 -3.86
N LEU A 266 -11.71 -3.19 -5.04
CA LEU A 266 -10.39 -3.47 -5.61
C LEU A 266 -9.88 -2.25 -6.37
N ASP A 267 -8.61 -1.91 -6.23
CA ASP A 267 -7.93 -0.84 -6.96
C ASP A 267 -7.14 -1.42 -8.16
N LEU A 268 -7.81 -1.57 -9.28
CA LEU A 268 -7.23 -2.20 -10.48
C LEU A 268 -6.13 -1.36 -11.11
N GLU A 269 -6.27 -0.03 -11.12
CA GLU A 269 -5.23 0.88 -11.61
C GLU A 269 -3.91 0.72 -10.82
N ARG A 270 -4.00 0.54 -9.50
CA ARG A 270 -2.86 0.23 -8.65
C ARG A 270 -2.21 -1.10 -9.03
N LEU A 271 -3.00 -2.15 -9.25
CA LEU A 271 -2.50 -3.47 -9.61
C LEU A 271 -1.76 -3.45 -10.96
N VAL A 272 -2.35 -2.81 -11.97
CA VAL A 272 -1.72 -2.62 -13.28
C VAL A 272 -0.47 -1.73 -13.16
N GLY A 273 -0.50 -0.70 -12.32
CA GLY A 273 0.65 0.14 -12.01
C GLY A 273 1.83 -0.64 -11.42
N GLU A 274 1.57 -1.59 -10.51
CA GLU A 274 2.60 -2.47 -9.94
C GLU A 274 3.19 -3.42 -11.02
N ARG A 275 2.36 -3.98 -11.89
CA ARG A 275 2.83 -4.79 -13.03
C ARG A 275 3.74 -4.00 -13.96
N LYS A 276 3.38 -2.75 -14.31
CA LYS A 276 4.19 -1.86 -15.17
C LYS A 276 5.57 -1.53 -14.57
N LYS A 277 5.68 -1.48 -13.24
CA LYS A 277 6.95 -1.24 -12.53
C LYS A 277 7.85 -2.48 -12.48
N SER A 278 7.28 -3.67 -12.58
CA SER A 278 8.01 -4.93 -12.52
C SER A 278 8.44 -5.35 -13.93
N ASN A 279 9.72 -5.17 -14.25
CA ASN A 279 10.27 -5.56 -15.56
C ASN A 279 10.37 -7.09 -15.75
N THR A 280 10.09 -7.87 -14.72
CA THR A 280 10.04 -9.34 -14.76
C THR A 280 8.61 -9.86 -14.89
N TYR A 281 7.59 -8.98 -14.85
CA TYR A 281 6.20 -9.34 -15.07
C TYR A 281 5.82 -9.02 -16.52
N ASN A 282 5.71 -10.04 -17.35
CA ASN A 282 5.38 -9.89 -18.77
C ASN A 282 4.03 -10.54 -19.07
N ILE A 283 3.20 -9.87 -19.86
CA ILE A 283 1.98 -10.45 -20.42
C ILE A 283 2.39 -11.43 -21.54
N VAL A 284 1.99 -12.68 -21.38
CA VAL A 284 2.30 -13.77 -22.33
C VAL A 284 1.12 -14.74 -22.43
N GLY A 285 0.95 -15.37 -23.57
CA GLY A 285 -0.06 -16.41 -23.78
C GLY A 285 -1.48 -15.90 -23.96
N SER A 286 -1.69 -14.58 -24.06
CA SER A 286 -3.03 -14.00 -24.25
C SER A 286 -3.69 -14.44 -25.57
N GLU A 287 -2.91 -14.83 -26.57
CA GLU A 287 -3.38 -15.37 -27.84
C GLU A 287 -4.10 -16.72 -27.71
N LYS A 288 -3.95 -17.40 -26.58
CA LYS A 288 -4.63 -18.68 -26.27
C LYS A 288 -5.99 -18.48 -25.62
N TYR A 289 -6.37 -17.23 -25.33
CA TYR A 289 -7.57 -16.88 -24.60
C TYR A 289 -8.65 -16.29 -25.51
N VAL A 290 -9.89 -16.67 -25.25
CA VAL A 290 -11.06 -16.01 -25.81
C VAL A 290 -11.45 -14.84 -24.90
N SER A 291 -11.61 -13.65 -25.48
CA SER A 291 -12.10 -12.47 -24.75
C SER A 291 -13.61 -12.34 -24.91
N VAL A 292 -14.33 -12.28 -23.78
CA VAL A 292 -15.79 -12.14 -23.75
C VAL A 292 -16.13 -10.78 -23.15
N LYS A 293 -17.02 -10.04 -23.80
CA LYS A 293 -17.45 -8.73 -23.37
C LYS A 293 -18.53 -8.82 -22.30
N LEU A 294 -18.34 -8.07 -21.22
CA LEU A 294 -19.32 -7.80 -20.18
C LEU A 294 -19.95 -6.41 -20.38
N ASP A 295 -21.25 -6.33 -20.17
CA ASP A 295 -22.01 -5.08 -20.21
C ASP A 295 -22.01 -4.48 -18.81
N MET A 296 -21.22 -3.44 -18.60
CA MET A 296 -21.04 -2.76 -17.31
C MET A 296 -20.96 -1.25 -17.53
N ASN A 297 -21.50 -0.48 -16.59
CA ASN A 297 -21.46 0.98 -16.64
C ASN A 297 -20.32 1.54 -15.77
N ILE A 298 -19.76 2.67 -16.23
CA ILE A 298 -18.85 3.48 -15.42
C ILE A 298 -19.69 4.25 -14.42
N GLY A 299 -19.74 3.76 -13.17
CA GLY A 299 -20.32 4.48 -12.04
C GLY A 299 -19.24 5.04 -11.12
N ASP A 300 -19.58 6.06 -10.34
CA ASP A 300 -18.71 6.49 -9.25
C ASP A 300 -18.80 5.48 -8.11
N THR A 301 -17.71 4.83 -7.80
CA THR A 301 -17.62 3.83 -6.73
C THR A 301 -17.29 4.53 -5.42
N LYS A 302 -18.23 4.57 -4.47
CA LYS A 302 -17.93 5.07 -3.12
C LYS A 302 -16.86 4.16 -2.49
N ILE A 303 -15.75 4.74 -2.05
CA ILE A 303 -14.69 4.01 -1.35
C ILE A 303 -15.13 3.83 0.10
N THR A 304 -15.25 2.58 0.54
CA THR A 304 -15.62 2.21 1.92
C THR A 304 -14.53 1.42 2.62
N ARG A 305 -13.52 0.96 1.87
CA ARG A 305 -12.36 0.29 2.43
C ARG A 305 -11.52 1.24 3.27
N TYR A 306 -10.82 0.70 4.25
CA TYR A 306 -9.87 1.47 5.04
C TYR A 306 -8.74 2.05 4.18
N VAL A 307 -8.50 3.35 4.30
CA VAL A 307 -7.36 4.06 3.71
C VAL A 307 -6.53 4.61 4.86
N ASP A 308 -5.28 4.15 4.94
CA ASP A 308 -4.39 4.56 6.04
C ASP A 308 -3.92 6.00 5.85
N LYS A 309 -4.21 6.88 6.81
CA LYS A 309 -3.78 8.27 6.82
C LYS A 309 -2.27 8.45 7.06
N GLN A 310 -1.63 7.45 7.66
CA GLN A 310 -0.19 7.44 7.91
C GLN A 310 0.49 6.21 7.27
N PRO A 311 0.53 6.14 5.93
CA PRO A 311 0.89 4.91 5.20
C PRO A 311 2.34 4.45 5.42
N PHE A 312 3.19 5.30 6.00
CA PHE A 312 4.56 4.95 6.39
C PHE A 312 4.65 4.36 7.80
N VAL A 313 3.60 4.50 8.62
CA VAL A 313 3.60 4.06 10.02
C VAL A 313 2.72 2.83 10.17
N PRO A 314 3.22 1.71 10.71
CA PRO A 314 2.39 0.54 10.96
C PRO A 314 1.27 0.83 11.95
N SER A 315 0.03 0.44 11.63
CA SER A 315 -1.14 0.64 12.48
C SER A 315 -1.16 -0.23 13.74
N ASP A 316 -0.53 -1.42 13.69
CA ASP A 316 -0.44 -2.38 14.78
C ASP A 316 0.77 -2.08 15.69
N ASP A 317 0.57 -1.95 17.00
CA ASP A 317 1.62 -1.58 17.96
C ASP A 317 2.78 -2.59 18.02
N LYS A 318 2.50 -3.90 18.00
CA LYS A 318 3.55 -4.93 18.00
C LYS A 318 4.36 -4.91 16.71
N LYS A 319 3.67 -4.72 15.57
CA LYS A 319 4.34 -4.54 14.29
C LYS A 319 5.14 -3.26 14.25
N ARG A 320 4.67 -2.20 14.92
CA ARG A 320 5.35 -0.90 15.00
C ARG A 320 6.67 -1.02 15.75
N GLU A 321 6.70 -1.67 16.92
CA GLU A 321 7.95 -1.91 17.67
C GLU A 321 8.98 -2.69 16.84
N LYS A 322 8.57 -3.82 16.25
CA LYS A 322 9.44 -4.61 15.37
C LYS A 322 10.00 -3.79 14.22
N ARG A 323 9.14 -3.02 13.53
CA ARG A 323 9.56 -2.20 12.41
C ARG A 323 10.43 -1.01 12.81
N SER A 324 10.19 -0.42 13.98
CA SER A 324 11.08 0.64 14.51
C SER A 324 12.50 0.12 14.70
N GLU A 325 12.66 -1.07 15.28
CA GLU A 325 13.98 -1.68 15.43
C GLU A 325 14.63 -2.04 14.07
N GLU A 326 13.85 -2.57 13.13
CA GLU A 326 14.32 -2.85 11.77
C GLU A 326 14.82 -1.57 11.05
N ILE A 327 14.06 -0.48 11.15
CA ILE A 327 14.40 0.82 10.54
C ILE A 327 15.70 1.37 11.15
N LEU A 328 15.78 1.44 12.47
CA LEU A 328 16.99 1.92 13.17
C LEU A 328 18.20 1.04 12.87
N SER A 329 18.01 -0.27 12.72
CA SER A 329 19.05 -1.21 12.32
C SER A 329 19.54 -0.96 10.89
N ILE A 330 18.64 -0.71 9.94
CA ILE A 330 18.98 -0.38 8.54
C ILE A 330 19.79 0.92 8.51
N GLN A 331 19.31 1.97 9.21
CA GLN A 331 19.99 3.26 9.26
C GLN A 331 21.39 3.14 9.87
N SER A 332 21.50 2.51 11.03
CA SER A 332 22.78 2.36 11.74
C SER A 332 23.77 1.45 11.02
N LEU A 333 23.32 0.36 10.38
CA LEU A 333 24.16 -0.52 9.59
C LEU A 333 24.72 0.18 8.34
N GLY A 334 23.90 1.01 7.67
CA GLY A 334 24.35 1.82 6.54
C GLY A 334 25.46 2.79 6.96
N LEU A 335 25.27 3.51 8.07
CA LEU A 335 26.27 4.42 8.62
C LEU A 335 27.52 3.67 9.11
N LYS A 336 27.33 2.56 9.82
CA LYS A 336 28.42 1.68 10.27
C LYS A 336 29.36 1.31 9.12
N LYS A 337 28.79 0.85 8.00
CA LYS A 337 29.59 0.46 6.83
C LYS A 337 30.34 1.65 6.23
N ARG A 338 29.75 2.84 6.22
CA ARG A 338 30.39 4.05 5.72
C ARG A 338 31.58 4.45 6.61
N LEU A 339 31.40 4.47 7.94
CA LEU A 339 32.46 4.78 8.92
C LEU A 339 33.62 3.78 8.83
N ASP A 340 33.33 2.50 8.78
CA ASP A 340 34.31 1.43 8.65
C ASP A 340 35.12 1.56 7.35
N HIS A 341 34.43 1.76 6.22
CA HIS A 341 35.10 1.89 4.91
C HIS A 341 36.01 3.12 4.79
N THR A 342 35.57 4.25 5.34
CA THR A 342 36.34 5.50 5.27
C THR A 342 37.42 5.61 6.36
N HIS A 343 37.41 4.67 7.30
CA HIS A 343 38.28 4.72 8.51
C HIS A 343 38.12 6.04 9.28
N ALA A 344 36.90 6.62 9.24
CA ALA A 344 36.59 7.88 9.90
C ALA A 344 36.74 7.72 11.42
N LYS A 345 37.49 8.64 12.04
CA LYS A 345 37.77 8.63 13.47
C LYS A 345 36.60 9.19 14.28
N THR A 346 35.83 10.11 13.68
CA THR A 346 34.75 10.81 14.34
C THR A 346 33.51 10.88 13.42
N ALA A 347 32.34 11.14 14.03
CA ALA A 347 31.14 11.56 13.32
C ALA A 347 30.72 12.92 13.88
N VAL A 348 30.36 13.86 13.00
CA VAL A 348 29.94 15.21 13.36
C VAL A 348 28.46 15.36 13.03
N VAL A 349 27.68 15.73 14.04
CA VAL A 349 26.20 15.89 13.89
C VAL A 349 25.82 17.27 14.38
N GLY A 350 25.13 18.05 13.55
CA GLY A 350 24.50 19.29 13.97
C GLY A 350 23.25 18.99 14.82
N VAL A 351 23.18 19.48 16.04
CA VAL A 351 22.08 19.22 16.98
C VAL A 351 21.35 20.50 17.29
N SER A 352 20.11 20.61 16.80
CA SER A 352 19.24 21.76 17.03
C SER A 352 18.30 21.59 18.23
N GLY A 353 18.16 20.38 18.76
CA GLY A 353 17.13 20.03 19.74
C GLY A 353 15.77 19.66 19.11
N GLY A 354 15.70 19.55 17.78
CA GLY A 354 14.53 19.07 17.02
C GLY A 354 14.59 17.57 16.70
N LEU A 355 13.47 17.03 16.24
CA LEU A 355 13.26 15.58 15.99
C LEU A 355 14.30 14.96 15.04
N ASP A 356 14.64 15.64 13.94
CA ASP A 356 15.48 15.08 12.88
C ASP A 356 16.92 14.91 13.35
N SER A 357 17.48 15.94 13.99
CA SER A 357 18.81 15.88 14.58
C SER A 357 18.89 14.88 15.73
N THR A 358 17.79 14.71 16.47
CA THR A 358 17.67 13.70 17.53
C THR A 358 17.75 12.29 16.95
N LEU A 359 16.97 11.97 15.90
CA LEU A 359 17.04 10.66 15.26
C LEU A 359 18.44 10.40 14.67
N ALA A 360 19.01 11.39 13.98
CA ALA A 360 20.33 11.24 13.38
C ALA A 360 21.43 10.94 14.43
N LEU A 361 21.37 11.58 15.59
CA LEU A 361 22.33 11.33 16.68
C LEU A 361 22.09 9.95 17.33
N LEU A 362 20.84 9.51 17.54
CA LEU A 362 20.51 8.15 18.02
C LEU A 362 21.04 7.07 17.08
N VAL A 363 20.84 7.23 15.77
CA VAL A 363 21.38 6.32 14.74
C VAL A 363 22.91 6.31 14.77
N THR A 364 23.54 7.47 14.94
CA THR A 364 25.00 7.59 15.03
C THR A 364 25.55 6.87 16.25
N VAL A 365 24.92 7.02 17.41
CA VAL A 365 25.28 6.29 18.64
C VAL A 365 25.18 4.78 18.43
N ARG A 366 24.08 4.28 17.85
CA ARG A 366 23.92 2.84 17.53
C ARG A 366 25.03 2.33 16.60
N ALA A 367 25.43 3.12 15.59
CA ALA A 367 26.50 2.76 14.68
C ALA A 367 27.86 2.66 15.41
N PHE A 368 28.17 3.61 16.27
CA PHE A 368 29.42 3.63 17.06
C PHE A 368 29.48 2.48 18.06
N ASP A 369 28.39 2.25 18.80
CA ASP A 369 28.27 1.12 19.72
C ASP A 369 28.53 -0.21 19.01
N SER A 370 27.96 -0.38 17.81
CA SER A 370 28.11 -1.61 17.01
C SER A 370 29.53 -1.79 16.42
N LEU A 371 30.34 -0.73 16.36
CA LEU A 371 31.73 -0.74 15.97
C LEU A 371 32.68 -0.85 17.18
N ASN A 372 32.14 -0.82 18.41
CA ASN A 372 32.90 -0.71 19.66
C ASN A 372 33.84 0.53 19.69
N ILE A 373 33.38 1.63 19.10
CA ILE A 373 34.05 2.92 19.13
C ILE A 373 33.46 3.76 20.25
N ASP A 374 34.30 4.43 21.03
CA ASP A 374 33.84 5.29 22.14
C ASP A 374 32.92 6.40 21.60
N ARG A 375 31.78 6.57 22.23
CA ARG A 375 30.79 7.61 21.92
C ARG A 375 31.38 9.04 22.04
N LYS A 376 32.49 9.24 22.77
CA LYS A 376 33.24 10.50 22.81
C LYS A 376 33.77 10.92 21.44
N ASN A 377 33.88 10.01 20.50
CA ASN A 377 34.27 10.30 19.12
C ASN A 377 33.08 10.80 18.27
N ILE A 378 31.87 10.83 18.81
CA ILE A 378 30.72 11.52 18.20
C ILE A 378 30.75 12.98 18.70
N ILE A 379 30.86 13.91 17.76
CA ILE A 379 30.89 15.36 18.04
C ILE A 379 29.50 15.93 17.70
N ALA A 380 28.66 16.12 18.71
CA ALA A 380 27.41 16.84 18.60
C ALA A 380 27.71 18.36 18.66
N VAL A 381 27.35 19.09 17.61
CA VAL A 381 27.59 20.52 17.52
C VAL A 381 26.28 21.28 17.62
N THR A 382 26.13 22.08 18.67
CA THR A 382 25.00 23.04 18.77
C THR A 382 25.47 24.43 18.37
N MET A 383 24.70 25.10 17.54
CA MET A 383 25.08 26.38 16.92
C MET A 383 23.98 27.42 17.11
N PRO A 384 23.84 27.99 18.34
CA PRO A 384 22.83 29.00 18.60
C PRO A 384 23.01 30.23 17.71
N CYS A 385 21.90 30.71 17.14
CA CYS A 385 21.81 31.91 16.34
C CYS A 385 20.57 32.73 16.72
N PHE A 386 20.06 33.55 15.82
CA PHE A 386 18.99 34.49 16.11
C PHE A 386 17.64 33.84 16.47
N GLY A 387 17.33 32.68 15.92
CA GLY A 387 16.07 31.96 16.10
C GLY A 387 16.06 30.88 17.19
N THR A 388 17.21 30.60 17.82
CA THR A 388 17.33 29.53 18.82
C THR A 388 16.61 29.92 20.11
N THR A 389 15.72 29.05 20.63
CA THR A 389 15.02 29.22 21.90
C THR A 389 15.76 28.52 23.03
N ASP A 390 15.54 28.97 24.30
CA ASP A 390 16.14 28.32 25.46
C ASP A 390 15.72 26.84 25.59
N ARG A 391 14.48 26.52 25.22
CA ARG A 391 13.97 25.14 25.27
C ARG A 391 14.72 24.22 24.33
N THR A 392 14.85 24.58 23.06
CA THR A 392 15.53 23.76 22.05
C THR A 392 17.04 23.67 22.33
N TYR A 393 17.65 24.77 22.79
CA TYR A 393 19.03 24.77 23.24
C TYR A 393 19.25 23.78 24.39
N ASN A 394 18.44 23.86 25.46
CA ASN A 394 18.54 22.96 26.61
C ASN A 394 18.30 21.51 26.22
N ASN A 395 17.35 21.25 25.31
CA ASN A 395 17.12 19.91 24.77
C ASN A 395 18.36 19.37 24.05
N ALA A 396 19.01 20.15 23.19
CA ALA A 396 20.21 19.74 22.49
C ALA A 396 21.35 19.40 23.48
N VAL A 397 21.56 20.24 24.49
CA VAL A 397 22.61 20.05 25.52
C VAL A 397 22.33 18.81 26.37
N ASN A 398 21.12 18.71 26.93
CA ASN A 398 20.75 17.56 27.78
C ASN A 398 20.78 16.25 27.02
N PHE A 399 20.35 16.26 25.76
CA PHE A 399 20.34 15.09 24.91
C PHE A 399 21.77 14.59 24.62
N ALA A 400 22.67 15.46 24.16
CA ALA A 400 24.05 15.09 23.89
C ALA A 400 24.77 14.57 25.16
N ASN A 401 24.57 15.25 26.29
CA ASN A 401 25.19 14.84 27.56
C ASN A 401 24.66 13.48 28.04
N SER A 402 23.35 13.24 27.93
CA SER A 402 22.72 11.98 28.36
C SER A 402 23.15 10.77 27.54
N LEU A 403 23.58 10.98 26.29
CA LEU A 403 24.12 9.94 25.41
C LEU A 403 25.62 9.70 25.63
N GLY A 404 26.33 10.58 26.35
CA GLY A 404 27.75 10.49 26.61
C GLY A 404 28.64 10.87 25.42
N VAL A 405 28.12 11.62 24.45
CA VAL A 405 28.87 12.11 23.28
C VAL A 405 29.64 13.40 23.63
N THR A 406 30.54 13.83 22.75
CA THR A 406 31.24 15.12 22.91
C THR A 406 30.34 16.24 22.38
N LEU A 407 29.95 17.14 23.29
CA LEU A 407 29.21 18.35 22.93
C LEU A 407 30.17 19.49 22.61
N LYS A 408 29.92 20.17 21.49
CA LYS A 408 30.59 21.40 21.09
C LYS A 408 29.58 22.49 20.86
N GLU A 409 29.73 23.62 21.51
CA GLU A 409 28.94 24.81 21.29
C GLU A 409 29.68 25.84 20.46
N VAL A 410 29.05 26.36 19.40
CA VAL A 410 29.62 27.38 18.52
C VAL A 410 28.57 28.47 18.29
N ASN A 411 28.77 29.63 18.88
CA ASN A 411 27.88 30.78 18.62
C ASN A 411 28.23 31.40 17.27
N ILE A 412 27.32 31.33 16.31
CA ILE A 412 27.56 31.76 14.93
C ILE A 412 27.10 33.20 14.64
N LYS A 413 26.55 33.92 15.62
CA LYS A 413 25.96 35.27 15.40
C LYS A 413 26.99 36.24 14.82
N ALA A 414 28.23 36.21 15.29
CA ALA A 414 29.27 37.13 14.82
C ALA A 414 29.66 36.86 13.35
N ALA A 415 29.82 35.58 12.98
CA ALA A 415 30.13 35.18 11.61
C ALA A 415 28.99 35.55 10.63
N VAL A 416 27.76 35.27 11.02
CA VAL A 416 26.58 35.60 10.19
C VAL A 416 26.41 37.12 10.02
N ASN A 417 26.64 37.92 11.08
CA ASN A 417 26.59 39.39 10.97
C ASN A 417 27.72 39.93 10.06
N GLN A 418 28.91 39.36 10.15
CA GLN A 418 29.98 39.73 9.25
C GLN A 418 29.65 39.38 7.78
N HIS A 419 29.06 38.18 7.56
CA HIS A 419 28.63 37.79 6.26
C HIS A 419 27.54 38.73 5.69
N PHE A 420 26.56 39.16 6.52
CA PHE A 420 25.57 40.15 6.10
C PHE A 420 26.21 41.47 5.66
N ALA A 421 27.20 41.94 6.43
CA ALA A 421 27.96 43.15 6.06
C ALA A 421 28.70 42.97 4.74
N ASP A 422 29.36 41.82 4.52
CA ASP A 422 30.14 41.54 3.30
C ASP A 422 29.28 41.49 2.03
N ILE A 423 27.98 41.06 2.15
CA ILE A 423 27.04 40.98 1.03
C ILE A 423 26.07 42.17 1.00
N GLU A 424 26.28 43.18 1.82
CA GLU A 424 25.45 44.40 1.90
C GLU A 424 23.96 44.10 2.21
N HIS A 425 23.70 43.03 3.01
CA HIS A 425 22.34 42.65 3.43
C HIS A 425 21.97 43.34 4.75
N ASP A 426 20.78 43.97 4.79
CA ASP A 426 20.26 44.56 6.02
C ASP A 426 19.82 43.46 7.00
N PRO A 427 20.44 43.34 8.20
CA PRO A 427 20.11 42.30 9.18
C PRO A 427 18.68 42.40 9.76
N ASN A 428 17.95 43.49 9.48
CA ASN A 428 16.54 43.67 9.87
C ASN A 428 15.56 43.17 8.79
N VAL A 429 16.03 42.75 7.63
CA VAL A 429 15.20 42.18 6.55
C VAL A 429 15.22 40.66 6.69
N TYR A 430 14.13 40.09 7.16
CA TYR A 430 13.97 38.66 7.43
C TYR A 430 13.49 37.89 6.19
N ASP A 431 14.30 37.87 5.16
CA ASP A 431 14.03 37.20 3.89
C ASP A 431 14.77 35.85 3.77
N VAL A 432 14.69 35.26 2.58
CA VAL A 432 15.36 33.97 2.26
C VAL A 432 16.89 34.08 2.38
N THR A 433 17.48 35.27 2.18
CA THR A 433 18.93 35.52 2.35
C THR A 433 19.32 35.42 3.83
N TYR A 434 18.52 36.05 4.68
CA TYR A 434 18.69 36.00 6.14
C TYR A 434 18.67 34.57 6.67
N GLU A 435 17.69 33.75 6.24
CA GLU A 435 17.56 32.36 6.66
C GLU A 435 18.69 31.48 6.12
N ASN A 436 18.95 31.56 4.80
CA ASN A 436 19.93 30.70 4.14
C ASN A 436 21.37 30.96 4.58
N SER A 437 21.72 32.20 4.92
CA SER A 437 23.06 32.53 5.41
C SER A 437 23.35 31.82 6.73
N GLN A 438 22.40 31.78 7.65
CA GLN A 438 22.55 31.04 8.90
C GLN A 438 22.70 29.53 8.67
N ALA A 439 21.91 28.94 7.77
CA ALA A 439 21.95 27.51 7.47
C ALA A 439 23.29 27.11 6.84
N ARG A 440 23.83 27.94 5.91
CA ARG A 440 25.14 27.69 5.28
C ARG A 440 26.30 27.83 6.26
N GLU A 441 26.27 28.82 7.15
CA GLU A 441 27.29 29.00 8.20
C GLU A 441 27.35 27.76 9.10
N ARG A 442 26.19 27.22 9.51
CA ARG A 442 26.14 25.97 10.27
C ARG A 442 26.79 24.81 9.52
N THR A 443 26.49 24.66 8.25
CA THR A 443 27.04 23.59 7.43
C THR A 443 28.54 23.73 7.24
N GLN A 444 29.06 24.93 6.99
CA GLN A 444 30.49 25.20 6.89
C GLN A 444 31.23 24.76 8.15
N ILE A 445 30.73 25.15 9.32
CA ILE A 445 31.34 24.76 10.63
C ILE A 445 31.34 23.24 10.80
N LEU A 446 30.22 22.56 10.47
CA LEU A 446 30.18 21.09 10.58
C LEU A 446 31.22 20.42 9.69
N MET A 447 31.36 20.87 8.44
CA MET A 447 32.31 20.33 7.47
C MET A 447 33.77 20.55 7.94
N ASP A 448 34.11 21.75 8.46
CA ASP A 448 35.44 22.07 8.93
C ASP A 448 35.79 21.34 10.23
N VAL A 449 34.79 21.15 11.13
CA VAL A 449 34.98 20.33 12.33
C VAL A 449 35.25 18.88 11.95
N ALA A 450 34.54 18.34 10.96
CA ALA A 450 34.76 16.99 10.45
C ALA A 450 36.15 16.84 9.83
N ASN A 451 36.58 17.79 9.01
CA ASN A 451 37.92 17.81 8.43
C ASN A 451 39.00 17.83 9.52
N LYS A 452 38.86 18.70 10.51
CA LYS A 452 39.83 18.84 11.63
C LYS A 452 39.90 17.57 12.49
N SER A 453 38.77 16.86 12.66
CA SER A 453 38.70 15.67 13.52
C SER A 453 38.88 14.35 12.76
N GLY A 454 39.05 14.40 11.44
CA GLY A 454 39.17 13.21 10.58
C GLY A 454 37.88 12.38 10.55
N GLY A 455 36.75 13.06 10.43
CA GLY A 455 35.43 12.47 10.54
C GLY A 455 34.50 12.75 9.36
N LEU A 456 33.26 12.33 9.53
CA LEU A 456 32.16 12.53 8.55
C LEU A 456 31.06 13.39 9.15
N VAL A 457 30.48 14.28 8.33
CA VAL A 457 29.25 14.99 8.67
C VAL A 457 28.04 14.09 8.39
N ILE A 458 27.23 13.87 9.41
CA ILE A 458 26.01 13.07 9.33
C ILE A 458 24.83 13.99 9.07
N GLY A 459 24.09 13.74 7.98
CA GLY A 459 22.93 14.52 7.59
C GLY A 459 21.69 14.17 8.42
N THR A 460 20.95 15.21 8.77
CA THR A 460 19.76 15.14 9.61
C THR A 460 18.46 15.27 8.81
N GLY A 461 18.49 15.82 7.59
CA GLY A 461 17.32 16.07 6.75
C GLY A 461 16.53 14.79 6.46
N ASP A 462 15.22 14.87 6.59
CA ASP A 462 14.28 13.78 6.38
C ASP A 462 13.68 13.74 4.97
N MET A 463 12.94 12.66 4.67
CA MET A 463 12.36 12.47 3.34
C MET A 463 11.26 13.48 3.00
N SER A 464 10.48 13.95 3.98
CA SER A 464 9.39 14.92 3.77
C SER A 464 9.92 16.30 3.43
N GLU A 465 10.98 16.73 4.13
CA GLU A 465 11.70 17.97 3.82
C GLU A 465 12.33 17.91 2.42
N LEU A 466 12.94 16.78 2.09
CA LEU A 466 13.52 16.57 0.75
C LEU A 466 12.46 16.56 -0.35
N ALA A 467 11.26 16.02 -0.09
CA ALA A 467 10.15 16.04 -1.05
C ALA A 467 9.70 17.47 -1.34
N LEU A 468 9.53 18.28 -0.30
CA LEU A 468 9.08 19.68 -0.40
C LEU A 468 10.20 20.65 -0.76
N GLY A 469 11.46 20.19 -0.75
CA GLY A 469 12.65 21.06 -0.85
C GLY A 469 12.73 22.07 0.29
N TRP A 470 12.23 21.71 1.48
CA TRP A 470 12.26 22.52 2.69
C TRP A 470 13.61 22.37 3.38
N ALA A 471 14.65 22.80 2.70
CA ALA A 471 16.04 22.81 3.15
C ALA A 471 16.81 23.85 2.34
N THR A 472 17.82 24.46 2.93
CA THR A 472 18.71 25.41 2.25
C THR A 472 19.66 24.67 1.32
N TYR A 473 19.62 24.99 0.02
CA TYR A 473 20.59 24.45 -0.95
C TYR A 473 22.02 24.76 -0.53
N ASN A 474 22.88 23.75 -0.54
CA ASN A 474 24.26 23.83 -0.07
C ASN A 474 24.37 24.34 1.39
N GLY A 475 23.36 24.04 2.19
CA GLY A 475 23.29 24.28 3.62
C GLY A 475 22.92 22.98 4.32
N ASP A 476 21.87 22.99 5.12
CA ASP A 476 21.37 21.84 5.89
C ASP A 476 20.97 20.61 5.05
N HIS A 477 20.73 20.78 3.74
CA HIS A 477 20.48 19.64 2.85
C HIS A 477 21.75 18.84 2.50
N MET A 478 22.94 19.37 2.78
CA MET A 478 24.23 18.74 2.45
C MET A 478 24.86 18.04 3.66
N SER A 479 25.42 16.89 3.40
CA SER A 479 26.18 16.09 4.36
C SER A 479 27.07 15.08 3.64
N MET A 480 27.85 14.32 4.39
CA MET A 480 28.65 13.23 3.82
C MET A 480 27.89 11.90 3.82
N TYR A 481 26.87 11.76 4.69
CA TYR A 481 25.94 10.63 4.71
C TYR A 481 24.61 11.01 5.38
N GLY A 482 23.49 10.89 4.65
CA GLY A 482 22.16 11.29 5.12
C GLY A 482 21.40 10.12 5.73
N VAL A 483 21.47 9.93 7.04
CA VAL A 483 20.88 8.77 7.71
C VAL A 483 19.34 8.79 7.71
N ASN A 484 18.71 9.97 7.67
CA ASN A 484 17.26 10.13 7.70
C ASN A 484 16.62 10.31 6.31
N ALA A 485 17.41 10.37 5.23
CA ALA A 485 16.91 10.67 3.89
C ALA A 485 15.82 9.72 3.37
N GLY A 486 15.72 8.51 3.93
CA GLY A 486 14.67 7.53 3.63
C GLY A 486 13.54 7.46 4.65
N VAL A 487 13.48 8.36 5.64
CA VAL A 487 12.49 8.35 6.74
C VAL A 487 11.62 9.60 6.66
N PRO A 488 10.29 9.48 6.51
CA PRO A 488 9.39 10.63 6.49
C PRO A 488 9.18 11.23 7.89
N LYS A 489 8.80 12.50 7.95
CA LYS A 489 8.59 13.26 9.20
C LYS A 489 7.61 12.57 10.16
N THR A 490 6.53 12.04 9.64
CA THR A 490 5.54 11.32 10.44
C THR A 490 6.12 10.08 11.14
N LEU A 491 7.04 9.37 10.47
CA LEU A 491 7.68 8.17 11.02
C LEU A 491 8.78 8.50 12.04
N ILE A 492 9.52 9.60 11.88
CA ILE A 492 10.59 10.02 12.81
C ILE A 492 10.04 10.11 14.24
N ARG A 493 8.87 10.69 14.40
CA ARG A 493 8.21 10.85 15.70
C ARG A 493 8.04 9.52 16.44
N TYR A 494 7.64 8.46 15.71
CA TYR A 494 7.47 7.12 16.27
C TYR A 494 8.81 6.44 16.60
N LEU A 495 9.86 6.70 15.83
CA LEU A 495 11.19 6.16 16.10
C LEU A 495 11.80 6.79 17.36
N VAL A 496 11.63 8.10 17.55
CA VAL A 496 12.09 8.81 18.76
C VAL A 496 11.28 8.37 19.99
N ASP A 497 9.97 8.18 19.87
CA ASP A 497 9.11 7.65 20.94
C ASP A 497 9.52 6.20 21.31
N TYR A 498 9.82 5.37 20.32
CA TYR A 498 10.33 4.02 20.53
C TYR A 498 11.62 4.02 21.36
N GLU A 499 12.59 4.87 21.04
CA GLU A 499 13.82 5.02 21.83
C GLU A 499 13.56 5.58 23.25
N ALA A 500 12.63 6.53 23.39
CA ALA A 500 12.22 7.06 24.68
C ALA A 500 11.60 6.00 25.60
N LYS A 501 10.86 5.05 25.03
CA LYS A 501 10.26 3.93 25.79
C LYS A 501 11.27 2.86 26.17
N ARG A 502 12.28 2.67 25.35
CA ARG A 502 13.29 1.61 25.51
C ARG A 502 14.44 1.99 26.47
N THR A 503 14.77 3.28 26.57
CA THR A 503 15.91 3.72 27.38
C THR A 503 15.64 3.55 28.88
N ASN A 504 16.66 3.08 29.61
CA ASN A 504 16.67 3.02 31.08
C ASN A 504 17.24 4.31 31.71
N ASN A 505 17.66 5.29 30.91
CA ASN A 505 18.18 6.57 31.38
C ASN A 505 17.04 7.58 31.51
N ASP A 506 16.65 7.91 32.75
CA ASP A 506 15.52 8.80 33.03
C ASP A 506 15.71 10.22 32.46
N ILE A 507 16.95 10.72 32.41
CA ILE A 507 17.26 12.04 31.86
C ILE A 507 17.03 12.00 30.34
N LEU A 508 17.57 11.00 29.68
CA LEU A 508 17.37 10.79 28.23
C LEU A 508 15.89 10.65 27.89
N LYS A 509 15.17 9.84 28.67
CA LYS A 509 13.72 9.63 28.46
C LYS A 509 12.93 10.94 28.55
N LYS A 510 13.17 11.74 29.59
CA LYS A 510 12.50 13.05 29.77
C LYS A 510 12.85 14.02 28.64
N THR A 511 14.12 14.05 28.24
CA THR A 511 14.58 14.92 27.14
C THR A 511 13.94 14.52 25.81
N LEU A 512 13.89 13.22 25.49
CA LEU A 512 13.24 12.73 24.27
C LEU A 512 11.74 13.07 24.28
N GLN A 513 11.08 12.96 25.43
CA GLN A 513 9.66 13.34 25.56
C GLN A 513 9.45 14.85 25.34
N ASP A 514 10.30 15.71 25.90
CA ASP A 514 10.20 17.16 25.66
C ASP A 514 10.47 17.55 24.21
N ILE A 515 11.38 16.82 23.51
CA ILE A 515 11.61 16.98 22.07
C ILE A 515 10.35 16.58 21.27
N LEU A 516 9.68 15.48 21.63
CA LEU A 516 8.43 15.05 21.02
C LEU A 516 7.31 16.06 21.19
N ASP A 517 7.28 16.78 22.29
CA ASP A 517 6.28 17.80 22.61
C ASP A 517 6.64 19.20 22.07
N THR A 518 7.81 19.34 21.42
CA THR A 518 8.26 20.61 20.83
C THR A 518 7.71 20.75 19.40
N PRO A 519 7.06 21.88 19.06
CA PRO A 519 6.60 22.13 17.69
C PRO A 519 7.76 22.17 16.67
N VAL A 520 7.51 21.64 15.47
CA VAL A 520 8.49 21.69 14.38
C VAL A 520 8.68 23.12 13.88
N SER A 521 9.92 23.62 13.92
CA SER A 521 10.31 24.97 13.47
C SER A 521 11.72 24.96 12.89
N PRO A 522 12.01 25.74 11.84
CA PRO A 522 13.38 25.89 11.30
C PRO A 522 14.29 26.74 12.20
N GLU A 523 13.73 27.45 13.20
CA GLU A 523 14.46 28.31 14.16
C GLU A 523 15.47 29.29 13.52
N LEU A 524 15.10 29.86 12.39
CA LEU A 524 15.92 30.82 11.65
C LEU A 524 15.51 32.27 11.90
N LEU A 525 14.22 32.51 12.23
CA LEU A 525 13.70 33.84 12.56
C LEU A 525 13.73 34.09 14.08
N PRO A 526 13.97 35.36 14.50
CA PRO A 526 13.94 35.72 15.92
C PRO A 526 12.62 35.34 16.59
N PRO A 527 12.62 34.78 17.82
CA PRO A 527 11.42 34.47 18.55
C PRO A 527 10.63 35.76 18.91
N LYS A 528 9.30 35.68 18.90
CA LYS A 528 8.42 36.73 19.42
C LYS A 528 7.97 36.35 20.82
N ASP A 529 8.21 37.22 21.78
CA ASP A 529 7.88 37.00 23.21
C ASP A 529 8.40 35.65 23.78
N GLY A 530 9.62 35.26 23.40
CA GLY A 530 10.22 33.98 23.81
C GLY A 530 9.59 32.74 23.22
N LYS A 531 8.63 32.86 22.29
CA LYS A 531 7.98 31.77 21.61
C LYS A 531 8.44 31.65 20.14
N ILE A 532 8.43 30.44 19.60
CA ILE A 532 8.71 30.16 18.20
C ILE A 532 7.81 31.02 17.32
N SER A 533 8.41 31.90 16.51
CA SER A 533 7.70 32.83 15.64
C SER A 533 7.21 32.21 14.33
N GLN A 534 7.87 31.13 13.90
CA GLN A 534 7.62 30.47 12.62
C GLN A 534 7.37 28.97 12.86
N LYS A 535 6.14 28.51 12.67
CA LYS A 535 5.86 27.08 12.62
C LYS A 535 5.94 26.63 11.16
N THR A 536 6.72 25.59 10.90
CA THR A 536 6.92 25.05 9.55
C THR A 536 5.59 24.70 8.88
N GLU A 537 4.67 24.08 9.61
CA GLU A 537 3.37 23.66 9.09
C GLU A 537 2.45 24.81 8.66
N HIS A 538 2.67 26.04 9.15
CA HIS A 538 1.91 27.21 8.67
C HIS A 538 2.36 27.66 7.28
N ILE A 539 3.57 27.31 6.86
CA ILE A 539 4.16 27.74 5.56
C ILE A 539 4.08 26.65 4.52
N VAL A 540 4.38 25.42 4.91
CA VAL A 540 4.42 24.28 3.97
C VAL A 540 3.20 23.37 4.08
N GLY A 541 2.40 23.47 5.15
CA GLY A 541 1.26 22.61 5.44
C GLY A 541 1.58 21.44 6.38
N PRO A 542 0.54 20.70 6.79
CA PRO A 542 0.68 19.54 7.68
C PRO A 542 1.51 18.43 7.03
N TYR A 543 2.56 17.98 7.70
CA TYR A 543 3.42 16.91 7.18
C TYR A 543 2.66 15.59 6.96
N GLU A 544 1.62 15.30 7.72
CA GLU A 544 0.82 14.09 7.52
C GLU A 544 0.11 14.07 6.16
N LEU A 545 -0.35 15.22 5.65
CA LEU A 545 -0.91 15.33 4.31
C LEU A 545 0.19 15.15 3.25
N HIS A 546 1.35 15.80 3.43
CA HIS A 546 2.46 15.68 2.48
C HIS A 546 3.04 14.28 2.40
N ASP A 547 3.18 13.59 3.51
CA ASP A 547 3.65 12.21 3.56
C ASP A 547 2.63 11.27 2.89
N PHE A 548 1.33 11.50 3.09
CA PHE A 548 0.27 10.79 2.40
C PHE A 548 0.36 11.01 0.87
N PHE A 549 0.48 12.26 0.42
CA PHE A 549 0.62 12.60 -1.00
C PHE A 549 1.88 11.97 -1.60
N LEU A 550 3.00 12.10 -0.91
CA LEU A 550 4.28 11.53 -1.32
C LEU A 550 4.20 10.00 -1.47
N TYR A 551 3.55 9.33 -0.53
CA TYR A 551 3.38 7.88 -0.58
C TYR A 551 2.61 7.45 -1.82
N HIS A 552 1.45 8.05 -2.06
CA HIS A 552 0.59 7.69 -3.19
C HIS A 552 1.21 8.06 -4.55
N LEU A 553 1.89 9.20 -4.62
CA LEU A 553 2.63 9.60 -5.82
C LEU A 553 3.76 8.62 -6.13
N MET A 554 4.65 8.40 -5.16
CA MET A 554 5.89 7.64 -5.38
C MET A 554 5.66 6.15 -5.46
N ARG A 555 4.85 5.61 -4.54
CA ARG A 555 4.64 4.17 -4.43
C ARG A 555 3.73 3.65 -5.56
N PHE A 556 2.70 4.38 -5.91
CA PHE A 556 1.68 3.91 -6.87
C PHE A 556 1.63 4.71 -8.17
N GLY A 557 2.21 5.90 -8.23
CA GLY A 557 2.11 6.78 -9.41
C GLY A 557 0.69 7.34 -9.58
N SER A 558 -0.05 7.47 -8.48
CA SER A 558 -1.43 7.94 -8.51
C SER A 558 -1.51 9.38 -9.03
N LYS A 559 -2.51 9.65 -9.86
CA LYS A 559 -2.80 11.00 -10.36
C LYS A 559 -3.38 11.89 -9.24
N PRO A 560 -3.30 13.23 -9.38
CA PRO A 560 -3.77 14.18 -8.37
C PRO A 560 -5.20 13.95 -7.90
N SER A 561 -6.14 13.73 -8.83
CA SER A 561 -7.56 13.47 -8.51
C SER A 561 -7.76 12.24 -7.63
N LYS A 562 -7.02 11.17 -7.90
CA LYS A 562 -7.06 9.94 -7.09
C LYS A 562 -6.46 10.16 -5.69
N ILE A 563 -5.34 10.88 -5.60
CA ILE A 563 -4.71 11.22 -4.31
C ILE A 563 -5.65 12.06 -3.46
N LEU A 564 -6.30 13.08 -4.04
CA LEU A 564 -7.30 13.90 -3.36
C LEU A 564 -8.44 13.04 -2.80
N ARG A 565 -9.03 12.20 -3.64
CA ARG A 565 -10.13 11.32 -3.28
C ARG A 565 -9.77 10.34 -2.14
N LEU A 566 -8.57 9.77 -2.18
CA LEU A 566 -8.08 8.89 -1.11
C LEU A 566 -7.81 9.67 0.18
N ALA A 567 -7.30 10.89 0.07
CA ALA A 567 -7.07 11.76 1.22
C ALA A 567 -8.38 12.20 1.89
N GLU A 568 -9.44 12.51 1.11
CA GLU A 568 -10.77 12.80 1.64
C GLU A 568 -11.31 11.65 2.51
N VAL A 569 -11.09 10.40 2.08
CA VAL A 569 -11.48 9.22 2.87
C VAL A 569 -10.59 9.03 4.09
N ALA A 570 -9.27 9.15 3.92
CA ALA A 570 -8.31 8.91 5.00
C ALA A 570 -8.38 9.94 6.13
N PHE A 571 -8.70 11.19 5.78
CA PHE A 571 -8.74 12.33 6.71
C PHE A 571 -10.16 12.83 6.96
N GLU A 572 -11.19 12.00 6.74
CA GLU A 572 -12.58 12.34 7.01
C GLU A 572 -12.74 12.84 8.46
N GLY A 573 -13.36 14.01 8.64
CA GLY A 573 -13.54 14.65 9.95
C GLY A 573 -12.30 15.30 10.55
N ILE A 574 -11.16 15.33 9.83
CA ILE A 574 -9.91 15.98 10.25
C ILE A 574 -9.63 17.22 9.38
N TYR A 575 -9.73 17.08 8.07
CA TYR A 575 -9.53 18.15 7.10
C TYR A 575 -10.67 18.21 6.09
N ASP A 576 -11.10 19.42 5.77
CA ASP A 576 -12.05 19.64 4.67
C ASP A 576 -11.37 19.48 3.31
N ARG A 577 -12.16 19.16 2.29
CA ARG A 577 -11.68 18.95 0.92
C ARG A 577 -10.82 20.11 0.40
N GLU A 578 -11.25 21.34 0.66
CA GLU A 578 -10.60 22.57 0.22
C GLU A 578 -9.19 22.68 0.80
N VAL A 579 -9.02 22.33 2.08
CA VAL A 579 -7.72 22.31 2.78
C VAL A 579 -6.81 21.24 2.16
N ILE A 580 -7.33 20.03 1.94
CA ILE A 580 -6.56 18.95 1.31
C ILE A 580 -6.12 19.35 -0.09
N LEU A 581 -7.01 19.94 -0.90
CA LEU A 581 -6.72 20.36 -2.26
C LEU A 581 -5.69 21.50 -2.29
N GLU A 582 -5.79 22.48 -1.38
CA GLU A 582 -4.80 23.56 -1.25
C GLU A 582 -3.39 23.00 -1.03
N TRP A 583 -3.23 22.11 -0.04
CA TRP A 583 -1.93 21.53 0.28
C TRP A 583 -1.45 20.54 -0.79
N LEU A 584 -2.34 19.88 -1.50
CA LEU A 584 -1.98 19.04 -2.65
C LEU A 584 -1.40 19.90 -3.79
N LYS A 585 -1.98 21.08 -4.06
CA LYS A 585 -1.44 22.07 -5.02
C LYS A 585 -0.05 22.56 -4.61
N VAL A 586 0.12 22.89 -3.34
CA VAL A 586 1.42 23.30 -2.78
C VAL A 586 2.44 22.16 -2.89
N PHE A 587 2.06 20.93 -2.55
CA PHE A 587 2.92 19.76 -2.66
C PHE A 587 3.45 19.56 -4.08
N TYR A 588 2.59 19.49 -5.09
CA TYR A 588 3.01 19.27 -6.48
C TYR A 588 3.91 20.41 -6.99
N ARG A 589 3.52 21.66 -6.74
CA ARG A 589 4.33 22.83 -7.13
C ARG A 589 5.75 22.74 -6.54
N ARG A 590 5.85 22.48 -5.22
CA ARG A 590 7.15 22.38 -4.55
C ARG A 590 7.92 21.14 -4.99
N PHE A 591 7.26 20.01 -5.08
CA PHE A 591 7.89 18.75 -5.49
C PHE A 591 8.59 18.87 -6.84
N PHE A 592 7.99 19.51 -7.81
CA PHE A 592 8.62 19.76 -9.12
C PHE A 592 9.69 20.86 -9.05
N ALA A 593 9.36 22.02 -8.51
CA ALA A 593 10.26 23.17 -8.50
C ALA A 593 11.56 22.95 -7.71
N GLN A 594 11.55 22.03 -6.73
CA GLN A 594 12.68 21.78 -5.85
C GLN A 594 13.51 20.53 -6.23
N GLN A 595 13.28 19.94 -7.41
CA GLN A 595 14.01 18.76 -7.88
C GLN A 595 15.52 18.98 -7.94
N PHE A 596 15.99 20.17 -8.30
CA PHE A 596 17.43 20.48 -8.37
C PHE A 596 18.16 20.21 -7.04
N LYS A 597 17.50 20.38 -5.90
CA LYS A 597 18.04 20.04 -4.59
C LYS A 597 18.21 18.52 -4.42
N ARG A 598 17.22 17.74 -4.90
CA ARG A 598 17.28 16.28 -4.83
C ARG A 598 18.30 15.66 -5.78
N SER A 599 18.62 16.33 -6.89
CA SER A 599 19.60 15.86 -7.87
C SER A 599 21.02 15.71 -7.29
N CYS A 600 21.34 16.40 -6.20
CA CYS A 600 22.63 16.36 -5.53
C CYS A 600 22.58 15.82 -4.10
N LEU A 601 21.56 15.00 -3.78
CA LEU A 601 21.44 14.41 -2.44
C LEU A 601 22.65 13.54 -2.06
N PRO A 602 23.13 13.66 -0.81
CA PRO A 602 24.09 12.73 -0.26
C PRO A 602 23.61 11.28 -0.31
N ASP A 603 24.55 10.33 -0.21
CA ASP A 603 24.21 8.94 0.02
C ASP A 603 23.49 8.77 1.36
N GLY A 604 22.55 7.82 1.40
CA GLY A 604 21.82 7.45 2.61
C GLY A 604 21.09 6.11 2.42
N PRO A 605 20.73 5.44 3.51
CA PRO A 605 20.10 4.13 3.42
C PRO A 605 18.65 4.26 2.93
N LYS A 606 18.24 3.35 2.03
CA LYS A 606 16.83 3.16 1.71
C LYS A 606 16.18 2.35 2.83
N VAL A 607 15.21 2.95 3.50
CA VAL A 607 14.52 2.35 4.66
C VAL A 607 13.22 1.67 4.26
N GLY A 608 12.38 2.35 3.49
CA GLY A 608 11.05 1.89 3.12
C GLY A 608 10.88 1.62 1.62
N SER A 609 9.63 1.41 1.21
CA SER A 609 9.28 1.19 -0.20
C SER A 609 9.38 2.46 -1.06
N VAL A 610 9.51 3.64 -0.45
CA VAL A 610 9.63 4.94 -1.10
C VAL A 610 10.97 5.58 -0.69
N ALA A 611 11.69 6.13 -1.65
CA ALA A 611 12.88 6.94 -1.44
C ALA A 611 13.02 7.99 -2.55
N LEU A 612 13.72 9.08 -2.27
CA LEU A 612 13.91 10.21 -3.20
C LEU A 612 15.33 10.27 -3.79
N SER A 613 16.12 9.21 -3.59
CA SER A 613 17.49 9.16 -4.10
C SER A 613 17.53 9.23 -5.63
N PRO A 614 18.29 10.15 -6.22
CA PRO A 614 18.45 10.27 -7.68
C PRO A 614 19.22 9.10 -8.29
N ARG A 615 19.88 8.29 -7.47
CA ARG A 615 20.61 7.09 -7.87
C ARG A 615 19.72 5.84 -7.97
N GLY A 616 18.52 5.89 -7.39
CA GLY A 616 17.61 4.74 -7.28
C GLY A 616 16.18 5.06 -7.69
N ASP A 617 15.34 5.42 -6.74
CA ASP A 617 13.89 5.41 -6.88
C ASP A 617 13.31 6.59 -7.68
N TRP A 618 13.95 7.77 -7.69
CA TRP A 618 13.39 8.95 -8.34
C TRP A 618 14.40 9.73 -9.18
N ARG A 619 14.32 9.56 -10.49
CA ARG A 619 15.23 10.19 -11.48
C ARG A 619 14.47 11.18 -12.34
N MET A 620 13.98 12.26 -11.74
CA MET A 620 13.27 13.32 -12.44
C MET A 620 14.24 14.39 -12.93
N PRO A 621 14.12 14.93 -14.17
CA PRO A 621 14.84 16.12 -14.60
C PRO A 621 14.51 17.32 -13.70
N SER A 622 15.50 18.17 -13.41
CA SER A 622 15.31 19.34 -12.54
C SER A 622 14.47 20.45 -13.18
N ASP A 623 14.32 20.42 -14.48
CA ASP A 623 13.57 21.36 -15.31
C ASP A 623 12.27 20.77 -15.87
N ALA A 624 11.79 19.66 -15.30
CA ALA A 624 10.53 19.06 -15.71
C ALA A 624 9.35 19.99 -15.44
N SER A 625 8.49 20.18 -16.45
CA SER A 625 7.26 20.94 -16.31
C SER A 625 6.19 20.15 -15.55
N TYR A 626 5.49 20.80 -14.62
CA TYR A 626 4.37 20.20 -13.90
C TYR A 626 2.98 20.58 -14.44
N GLN A 627 2.91 21.20 -15.60
CA GLN A 627 1.69 21.79 -16.15
C GLN A 627 0.52 20.81 -16.34
N ILE A 628 0.79 19.54 -16.66
CA ILE A 628 -0.27 18.54 -16.80
C ILE A 628 -0.91 18.20 -15.45
N TRP A 629 -0.13 18.14 -14.38
CA TRP A 629 -0.64 17.96 -13.01
C TRP A 629 -1.34 19.21 -12.51
N ALA A 630 -0.82 20.41 -12.81
CA ALA A 630 -1.44 21.68 -12.47
C ALA A 630 -2.83 21.83 -13.10
N LYS A 631 -2.97 21.53 -14.41
CA LYS A 631 -4.26 21.56 -15.10
C LYS A 631 -5.28 20.61 -14.47
N GLU A 632 -4.87 19.40 -14.12
CA GLU A 632 -5.76 18.47 -13.42
C GLU A 632 -6.21 19.04 -12.06
N LEU A 633 -5.25 19.56 -11.26
CA LEU A 633 -5.53 20.18 -9.97
C LEU A 633 -6.42 21.43 -10.03
N GLU A 634 -6.43 22.16 -11.14
CA GLU A 634 -7.30 23.32 -11.38
C GLU A 634 -8.76 22.89 -11.65
N THR A 635 -8.98 21.67 -12.14
CA THR A 635 -10.32 21.12 -12.44
C THR A 635 -10.97 20.42 -11.25
N LEU A 636 -10.27 20.27 -10.14
CA LEU A 636 -10.73 19.59 -8.93
C LEU A 636 -11.32 20.56 -7.92
#